data_98100156915298c1601890abfc111a73
#
_entry.id   98100156915298c1601890abfc111a73
#
_cell.length_a   1.000
_cell.length_b   1.000
_cell.length_c   1.000
_cell.angle_alpha   90.00
_cell.angle_beta   90.00
_cell.angle_gamma   90.00
#
_symmetry.space_group_name_H-M   'P 1'
#
loop_
_entity.id
_entity.type
_entity.pdbx_description
1 polymer ?
#
loop_
_entity_poly.entity_id
_entity_poly.type
_entity_poly.pdbx_seq_one_letter_code
_entity_poly.pdbx_strand_id
1 'polypeptide(L)'
;MRPHPLLVAPLAAAILAALPTIARASDPPTADGDSVLPKVVVEGTRANIAPARAVDDASLEARAAATSDAASLLEGQPGLWINAAGGVSGLPSIRGLADDRLRIRLDGADITASCPNHMNPALSYVAPSDVARIVVYPGITPVSQGGDSIGGSIVVERSQPSFAAAGEGIVLSGELGTYYRSNGDAHGANASLTIASEHLSLRYTGATARAGNYRAGGEFKDYDFTGREGHTLDRDEVGSTGYFSHNQSLQLAYTNGDHLLEARLGWQQIPRQDYPNQRMDLTDNRQRSTNLRYLGQFGWGRLEARAYRETLDHAMDFGPDKRFWYGAASGGNNPPGGQATPCAPIGPTCAAGMPMLTSSDTTAFMLDADITLQGEDRLRLGLEQRAYRLDDWWPPSGGMMSPGEFWNIRDGERDRTAAYAEWEHHLGPRWTAELGVRYERVRMDAGPVQGYNPASNMMGSWQMRDAALFNAADRARSDGNWDATAILRQSVSDRMDIAYGLARKVRSPGLYEVFPWSTWTMAAVMNNFVGDGNGYIGNLALAPERALTASVTFDLHAADRRWELQATPYVTSIADYIDAIQWNPDTNAARSVPVRNAFTVLKYVNQDARLHGLDLSGKARLAETGLGVFALQGTLSWVHGENRTTGDGLYNRMPANARLSLTQRLGGWDNALELVAVARKDDVSQVRNELETAGYGLLHLRFSRAWSALRVDFGVENLFDRHYALPTGGAYLGQGTTMSINPPVPNYPRWGTQVPGPGRSLYAAVTLAF
;
A
#
# COMPACT_ATOMS: atom_id res chain seq x y z
N MET A 1 -1.49 24.01 21.72
CA MET A 1 -0.62 23.49 22.80
C MET A 1 0.53 22.75 22.14
N ARG A 2 1.76 23.14 22.40
CA ARG A 2 2.94 22.50 21.79
C ARG A 2 3.09 21.08 22.35
N PRO A 3 3.25 20.02 21.55
CA PRO A 3 3.60 18.71 22.08
C PRO A 3 5.07 18.69 22.47
N HIS A 4 5.36 18.20 23.67
CA HIS A 4 6.73 17.99 24.14
C HIS A 4 7.38 16.79 23.44
N PRO A 5 8.58 16.92 22.88
CA PRO A 5 9.34 15.80 22.32
C PRO A 5 10.19 15.14 23.43
N LEU A 6 9.58 14.40 24.34
CA LEU A 6 10.33 13.85 25.47
C LEU A 6 9.78 12.50 25.93
N LEU A 7 9.99 11.43 25.14
CA LEU A 7 9.85 10.07 25.70
C LEU A 7 10.75 9.00 25.05
N VAL A 8 11.46 9.33 23.97
CA VAL A 8 12.36 8.34 23.30
C VAL A 8 13.82 8.54 23.73
N ALA A 9 14.25 9.76 23.99
CA ALA A 9 15.63 10.06 24.38
C ALA A 9 16.07 9.48 25.77
N PRO A 10 15.24 9.47 26.82
CA PRO A 10 15.68 8.92 28.11
C PRO A 10 15.70 7.37 28.14
N LEU A 11 14.93 6.69 27.28
CA LEU A 11 14.96 5.21 27.22
C LEU A 11 16.23 4.71 26.52
N ALA A 12 16.65 5.37 25.44
CA ALA A 12 17.89 5.06 24.74
C ALA A 12 19.13 5.34 25.62
N ALA A 13 19.12 6.42 26.42
CA ALA A 13 20.20 6.76 27.35
C ALA A 13 20.25 5.80 28.56
N ALA A 14 19.12 5.32 29.06
CA ALA A 14 19.06 4.35 30.16
C ALA A 14 19.52 2.94 29.71
N ILE A 15 19.24 2.54 28.47
CA ILE A 15 19.71 1.28 27.91
C ILE A 15 21.25 1.33 27.66
N LEU A 16 21.77 2.42 27.15
CA LEU A 16 23.23 2.61 26.96
C LEU A 16 24.02 2.67 28.28
N ALA A 17 23.42 3.13 29.37
CA ALA A 17 24.06 3.18 30.70
C ALA A 17 24.05 1.82 31.41
N ALA A 18 23.23 0.86 31.02
CA ALA A 18 23.16 -0.46 31.62
C ALA A 18 24.06 -1.53 30.95
N LEU A 19 24.70 -1.20 29.83
CA LEU A 19 25.46 -2.15 29.00
C LEU A 19 26.87 -2.57 29.54
N PRO A 20 27.53 -1.92 30.54
CA PRO A 20 28.89 -2.35 30.90
C PRO A 20 29.00 -3.61 31.77
N THR A 21 27.91 -4.21 32.22
CA THR A 21 27.94 -5.33 33.16
C THR A 21 27.47 -6.68 32.65
N ILE A 22 27.01 -6.78 31.41
CA ILE A 22 26.44 -8.03 30.86
C ILE A 22 27.30 -8.68 29.73
N ALA A 23 28.39 -8.05 29.32
CA ALA A 23 29.27 -8.59 28.30
C ALA A 23 30.25 -9.63 28.85
N ARG A 24 29.78 -10.86 29.09
CA ARG A 24 30.56 -12.08 28.90
C ARG A 24 29.82 -12.95 27.92
N ALA A 25 30.08 -12.70 26.65
CA ALA A 25 29.72 -13.63 25.59
C ALA A 25 30.47 -14.95 25.85
N SER A 26 29.73 -16.03 26.03
CA SER A 26 30.25 -17.36 25.83
C SER A 26 30.62 -17.50 24.35
N ASP A 27 31.74 -18.18 24.09
CA ASP A 27 32.24 -18.49 22.74
C ASP A 27 31.10 -19.01 21.84
N PRO A 28 31.08 -18.65 20.55
CA PRO A 28 30.06 -19.14 19.63
C PRO A 28 30.14 -20.67 19.56
N PRO A 29 29.00 -21.40 19.64
CA PRO A 29 29.00 -22.82 19.40
C PRO A 29 29.46 -23.07 17.97
N THR A 30 30.43 -23.95 17.82
CA THR A 30 30.85 -24.50 16.53
C THR A 30 29.61 -25.06 15.80
N ALA A 31 29.49 -24.70 14.53
CA ALA A 31 28.40 -25.13 13.66
C ALA A 31 28.47 -26.67 13.45
N ASP A 32 27.90 -27.44 14.34
CA ASP A 32 27.47 -28.83 14.20
C ASP A 32 26.69 -29.19 15.47
N GLY A 33 25.40 -28.92 15.46
CA GLY A 33 24.50 -29.33 16.52
C GLY A 33 23.11 -28.78 16.21
N ASP A 34 22.22 -29.64 15.75
CA ASP A 34 20.80 -29.40 15.61
C ASP A 34 20.24 -28.78 16.94
N SER A 35 20.20 -27.46 17.02
CA SER A 35 19.38 -26.80 18.02
C SER A 35 17.94 -26.97 17.57
N VAL A 36 17.29 -28.01 18.03
CA VAL A 36 15.86 -28.24 17.91
C VAL A 36 15.18 -27.12 18.74
N LEU A 37 14.87 -26.00 18.10
CA LEU A 37 13.89 -25.06 18.63
C LEU A 37 12.60 -25.84 18.90
N PRO A 38 11.91 -25.63 20.05
CA PRO A 38 10.62 -26.26 20.30
C PRO A 38 9.72 -25.89 19.13
N LYS A 39 9.20 -26.92 18.49
CA LYS A 39 8.48 -26.88 17.24
C LYS A 39 7.13 -26.18 17.45
N VAL A 40 7.11 -24.86 17.56
CA VAL A 40 5.99 -24.11 16.96
C VAL A 40 6.24 -24.28 15.49
N VAL A 41 5.60 -25.28 14.87
CA VAL A 41 5.73 -25.54 13.46
C VAL A 41 5.08 -24.35 12.75
N VAL A 42 5.85 -23.31 12.51
CA VAL A 42 5.68 -22.56 11.29
C VAL A 42 6.07 -23.57 10.22
N GLU A 43 5.10 -24.28 9.66
CA GLU A 43 5.36 -25.17 8.54
C GLU A 43 6.19 -24.38 7.54
N GLY A 44 7.44 -24.80 7.38
CA GLY A 44 8.26 -24.36 6.28
C GLY A 44 7.39 -24.51 5.04
N THR A 45 7.27 -23.47 4.25
CA THR A 45 6.43 -23.40 3.06
C THR A 45 6.64 -24.67 2.23
N ARG A 46 5.80 -25.69 2.46
CA ARG A 46 5.54 -26.67 1.39
C ARG A 46 5.10 -25.81 0.20
N ALA A 47 5.68 -26.08 -0.95
CA ALA A 47 5.43 -25.31 -2.15
C ALA A 47 3.91 -25.10 -2.28
N ASN A 48 3.45 -23.86 -2.05
CA ASN A 48 2.04 -23.52 -2.20
C ASN A 48 1.62 -23.93 -3.61
N ILE A 49 0.52 -24.65 -3.76
CA ILE A 49 0.00 -25.07 -5.06
C ILE A 49 -0.38 -23.83 -5.86
N ALA A 50 -0.92 -22.82 -5.18
CA ALA A 50 -1.17 -21.51 -5.75
C ALA A 50 0.16 -20.86 -6.20
N PRO A 51 0.16 -20.03 -7.24
CA PRO A 51 1.32 -19.26 -7.68
C PRO A 51 1.65 -18.13 -6.68
N ALA A 52 1.73 -18.48 -5.38
CA ALA A 52 2.13 -17.58 -4.32
C ALA A 52 3.63 -17.29 -4.42
N ARG A 53 3.99 -16.04 -4.19
CA ARG A 53 5.38 -15.57 -4.21
C ARG A 53 5.72 -14.98 -2.85
N ALA A 54 6.56 -15.67 -2.10
CA ALA A 54 7.17 -15.11 -0.90
C ALA A 54 8.32 -14.19 -1.31
N VAL A 55 8.40 -13.02 -0.72
CA VAL A 55 9.59 -12.17 -0.80
C VAL A 55 10.64 -12.80 0.11
N ASP A 56 11.81 -13.10 -0.39
CA ASP A 56 12.88 -13.73 0.40
C ASP A 56 13.49 -12.76 1.42
N ASP A 57 13.96 -13.29 2.54
CA ASP A 57 14.46 -12.51 3.67
C ASP A 57 15.63 -11.59 3.27
N ALA A 58 16.54 -12.07 2.41
CA ALA A 58 17.67 -11.28 1.94
C ALA A 58 17.23 -10.07 1.11
N SER A 59 16.16 -10.22 0.31
CA SER A 59 15.55 -9.11 -0.44
C SER A 59 14.85 -8.13 0.49
N LEU A 60 14.15 -8.60 1.53
CA LEU A 60 13.51 -7.75 2.54
C LEU A 60 14.57 -6.91 3.27
N GLU A 61 15.60 -7.54 3.80
CA GLU A 61 16.68 -6.87 4.51
C GLU A 61 17.44 -5.86 3.65
N ALA A 62 17.81 -6.24 2.42
CA ALA A 62 18.55 -5.36 1.52
C ALA A 62 17.75 -4.10 1.12
N ARG A 63 16.41 -4.18 1.07
CA ARG A 63 15.54 -3.06 0.72
C ARG A 63 15.16 -2.21 1.91
N ALA A 64 15.03 -2.78 3.10
CA ALA A 64 14.61 -2.05 4.30
C ALA A 64 15.51 -0.84 4.61
N ALA A 65 16.81 -0.92 4.33
CA ALA A 65 17.75 0.20 4.50
C ALA A 65 17.53 1.35 3.50
N ALA A 66 17.02 1.04 2.30
CA ALA A 66 16.83 2.00 1.21
C ALA A 66 15.47 2.71 1.23
N THR A 67 14.51 2.28 2.07
CA THR A 67 13.14 2.81 2.07
C THR A 67 12.59 3.05 3.48
N SER A 68 11.61 3.93 3.61
CA SER A 68 10.74 4.06 4.79
C SER A 68 9.33 3.52 4.52
N ASP A 69 9.06 3.10 3.30
CA ASP A 69 7.76 2.63 2.84
C ASP A 69 7.74 1.10 2.78
N ALA A 70 6.90 0.45 3.59
CA ALA A 70 6.78 -1.00 3.58
C ALA A 70 6.24 -1.56 2.25
N ALA A 71 5.47 -0.78 1.48
CA ALA A 71 5.04 -1.19 0.15
C ALA A 71 6.23 -1.38 -0.80
N SER A 72 7.29 -0.57 -0.68
CA SER A 72 8.49 -0.68 -1.51
C SER A 72 9.28 -1.99 -1.29
N LEU A 73 9.04 -2.72 -0.20
CA LEU A 73 9.59 -4.06 0.00
C LEU A 73 9.08 -5.09 -1.03
N LEU A 74 7.93 -4.80 -1.64
CA LEU A 74 7.33 -5.62 -2.70
C LEU A 74 7.97 -5.42 -4.08
N GLU A 75 8.79 -4.39 -4.26
CA GLU A 75 9.44 -4.15 -5.54
C GLU A 75 10.30 -5.33 -5.98
N GLY A 76 10.28 -5.62 -7.28
CA GLY A 76 10.98 -6.77 -7.86
C GLY A 76 10.14 -8.06 -7.86
N GLN A 77 8.90 -8.03 -7.34
CA GLN A 77 7.96 -9.12 -7.56
C GLN A 77 7.35 -9.00 -8.97
N PRO A 78 7.37 -10.07 -9.79
CA PRO A 78 6.83 -10.01 -11.16
C PRO A 78 5.33 -9.66 -11.16
N GLY A 79 4.92 -8.77 -12.06
CA GLY A 79 3.54 -8.31 -12.19
C GLY A 79 3.10 -7.33 -11.11
N LEU A 80 3.99 -6.94 -10.20
CA LEU A 80 3.70 -6.01 -9.12
C LEU A 80 4.48 -4.71 -9.30
N TRP A 81 3.83 -3.60 -9.03
CA TRP A 81 4.41 -2.27 -9.02
C TRP A 81 3.87 -1.45 -7.85
N ILE A 82 4.64 -0.47 -7.41
CA ILE A 82 4.24 0.45 -6.36
C ILE A 82 3.97 1.82 -6.98
N ASN A 83 2.76 2.33 -6.77
CA ASN A 83 2.46 3.72 -7.03
C ASN A 83 2.93 4.52 -5.81
N ALA A 84 3.98 5.31 -5.99
CA ALA A 84 4.58 6.11 -4.93
C ALA A 84 3.75 7.38 -4.70
N ALA A 85 2.60 7.23 -4.02
CA ALA A 85 1.71 8.36 -3.70
C ALA A 85 2.26 9.24 -2.58
N GLY A 86 3.06 8.68 -1.66
CA GLY A 86 3.69 9.41 -0.54
C GLY A 86 4.86 8.60 0.00
N GLY A 87 5.67 9.21 0.87
CA GLY A 87 6.94 8.65 1.32
C GLY A 87 6.86 7.41 2.21
N VAL A 88 5.69 7.11 2.80
CA VAL A 88 5.41 5.92 3.63
C VAL A 88 4.03 5.30 3.32
N SER A 89 3.43 5.63 2.19
CA SER A 89 2.09 5.15 1.79
C SER A 89 2.01 4.78 0.32
N GLY A 90 2.99 4.03 -0.16
CA GLY A 90 2.95 3.44 -1.50
C GLY A 90 1.75 2.52 -1.69
N LEU A 91 1.13 2.61 -2.86
CA LEU A 91 -0.03 1.81 -3.25
C LEU A 91 0.42 0.68 -4.18
N PRO A 92 0.31 -0.59 -3.76
CA PRO A 92 0.61 -1.72 -4.63
C PRO A 92 -0.39 -1.82 -5.79
N SER A 93 0.12 -2.23 -6.94
CA SER A 93 -0.65 -2.63 -8.11
C SER A 93 -0.20 -4.01 -8.57
N ILE A 94 -1.13 -4.93 -8.80
CA ILE A 94 -0.86 -6.26 -9.33
C ILE A 94 -1.50 -6.37 -10.72
N ARG A 95 -0.66 -6.57 -11.74
CA ARG A 95 -1.11 -6.77 -13.13
C ARG A 95 -2.04 -5.66 -13.63
N GLY A 96 -1.83 -4.41 -13.19
CA GLY A 96 -2.63 -3.25 -13.54
C GLY A 96 -3.92 -3.07 -12.74
N LEU A 97 -4.16 -3.87 -11.71
CA LEU A 97 -5.25 -3.71 -10.76
C LEU A 97 -4.68 -3.23 -9.42
N ALA A 98 -5.27 -2.19 -8.85
CA ALA A 98 -4.80 -1.50 -7.65
C ALA A 98 -5.98 -1.16 -6.71
N ASP A 99 -5.68 -0.48 -5.63
CA ASP A 99 -6.63 0.04 -4.64
C ASP A 99 -7.51 -1.08 -4.04
N ASP A 100 -8.79 -0.82 -3.86
CA ASP A 100 -9.76 -1.77 -3.30
C ASP A 100 -9.94 -3.07 -4.14
N ARG A 101 -9.27 -3.17 -5.31
CA ARG A 101 -9.21 -4.41 -6.09
C ARG A 101 -8.20 -5.42 -5.55
N LEU A 102 -7.34 -5.01 -4.63
CA LEU A 102 -6.41 -5.88 -3.92
C LEU A 102 -6.87 -6.12 -2.49
N ARG A 103 -6.72 -7.34 -1.99
CA ARG A 103 -6.87 -7.63 -0.58
C ARG A 103 -5.51 -7.57 0.10
N ILE A 104 -5.30 -6.62 1.01
CA ILE A 104 -4.04 -6.48 1.74
C ILE A 104 -4.29 -6.76 3.21
N ARG A 105 -3.61 -7.79 3.74
CA ARG A 105 -3.73 -8.19 5.13
C ARG A 105 -2.42 -7.98 5.88
N LEU A 106 -2.51 -7.31 7.03
CA LEU A 106 -1.41 -7.16 7.97
C LEU A 106 -1.71 -7.98 9.23
N ASP A 107 -0.89 -8.99 9.54
CA ASP A 107 -1.13 -9.95 10.61
C ASP A 107 -2.54 -10.55 10.60
N GLY A 108 -3.05 -10.87 9.41
CA GLY A 108 -4.37 -11.43 9.17
C GLY A 108 -5.53 -10.42 9.18
N ALA A 109 -5.32 -9.16 9.58
CA ALA A 109 -6.35 -8.13 9.55
C ALA A 109 -6.44 -7.44 8.19
N ASP A 110 -7.66 -7.24 7.67
CA ASP A 110 -7.93 -6.43 6.48
C ASP A 110 -7.97 -4.95 6.87
N ILE A 111 -7.03 -4.16 6.41
CA ILE A 111 -6.96 -2.73 6.67
C ILE A 111 -7.50 -1.97 5.46
N THR A 112 -8.45 -1.06 5.69
CA THR A 112 -9.04 -0.21 4.65
C THR A 112 -8.55 1.22 4.83
N ALA A 113 -8.15 1.86 3.72
CA ALA A 113 -7.91 3.30 3.72
C ALA A 113 -9.20 4.05 4.04
N SER A 114 -9.18 4.95 5.03
CA SER A 114 -10.34 5.74 5.44
C SER A 114 -10.28 7.19 4.96
N CYS A 115 -9.63 7.40 3.83
CA CYS A 115 -9.40 8.69 3.22
C CYS A 115 -9.81 8.65 1.75
N PRO A 116 -10.53 9.68 1.22
CA PRO A 116 -10.93 9.73 -0.19
C PRO A 116 -9.75 9.83 -1.17
N ASN A 117 -8.53 10.00 -0.68
CA ASN A 117 -7.30 10.10 -1.46
C ASN A 117 -6.33 8.93 -1.23
N HIS A 118 -6.75 7.88 -0.52
CA HIS A 118 -5.92 6.73 -0.14
C HIS A 118 -4.56 7.12 0.50
N MET A 119 -4.56 8.18 1.31
CA MET A 119 -3.34 8.68 1.97
C MET A 119 -2.86 7.76 3.09
N ASN A 120 -3.69 6.85 3.57
CA ASN A 120 -3.40 5.92 4.65
C ASN A 120 -3.69 4.46 4.27
N PRO A 121 -3.03 3.93 3.20
CA PRO A 121 -3.25 2.55 2.76
C PRO A 121 -2.70 1.54 3.77
N ALA A 122 -3.11 0.28 3.63
CA ALA A 122 -2.81 -0.80 4.56
C ALA A 122 -1.32 -0.93 4.94
N LEU A 123 -0.39 -0.75 4.00
CA LEU A 123 1.04 -0.91 4.25
C LEU A 123 1.70 0.31 4.91
N SER A 124 0.99 1.43 5.03
CA SER A 124 1.46 2.58 5.81
C SER A 124 1.50 2.32 7.32
N TYR A 125 0.82 1.27 7.80
CA TYR A 125 0.68 0.93 9.22
C TYR A 125 1.77 0.00 9.76
N VAL A 126 2.79 -0.28 8.97
CA VAL A 126 3.94 -1.08 9.38
C VAL A 126 5.23 -0.46 8.87
N ALA A 127 6.25 -0.40 9.73
CA ALA A 127 7.59 0.03 9.31
C ALA A 127 8.31 -1.11 8.56
N PRO A 128 9.16 -0.82 7.54
CA PRO A 128 9.94 -1.85 6.85
C PRO A 128 10.73 -2.78 7.78
N SER A 129 11.26 -2.25 8.89
CA SER A 129 12.02 -3.00 9.90
C SER A 129 11.17 -3.96 10.76
N ASP A 130 9.83 -3.85 10.75
CA ASP A 130 8.93 -4.74 11.52
C ASP A 130 8.26 -5.79 10.61
N VAL A 131 8.57 -5.80 9.32
CA VAL A 131 8.08 -6.78 8.36
C VAL A 131 8.97 -8.02 8.38
N ALA A 132 8.40 -9.17 8.78
CA ALA A 132 9.11 -10.45 8.80
C ALA A 132 8.84 -11.28 7.55
N ARG A 133 7.64 -11.16 6.95
CA ARG A 133 7.27 -11.97 5.79
C ARG A 133 6.26 -11.24 4.92
N ILE A 134 6.42 -11.38 3.61
CA ILE A 134 5.42 -10.94 2.63
C ILE A 134 5.14 -12.08 1.66
N VAL A 135 3.85 -12.32 1.41
CA VAL A 135 3.40 -13.27 0.39
C VAL A 135 2.43 -12.57 -0.55
N VAL A 136 2.68 -12.69 -1.84
CA VAL A 136 1.86 -12.11 -2.92
C VAL A 136 1.16 -13.23 -3.70
N TYR A 137 -0.14 -13.09 -3.91
CA TYR A 137 -0.98 -13.97 -4.73
C TYR A 137 -1.50 -13.19 -5.93
N PRO A 138 -0.82 -13.19 -7.09
CA PRO A 138 -1.20 -12.39 -8.24
C PRO A 138 -2.33 -13.03 -9.04
N GLY A 139 -3.51 -12.41 -9.06
CA GLY A 139 -4.66 -12.81 -9.87
C GLY A 139 -5.40 -14.05 -9.35
N ILE A 140 -4.77 -15.20 -9.39
CA ILE A 140 -5.34 -16.47 -8.89
C ILE A 140 -5.02 -16.60 -7.39
N THR A 141 -5.94 -16.16 -6.56
CA THR A 141 -5.81 -16.22 -5.09
C THR A 141 -6.68 -17.33 -4.53
N PRO A 142 -6.15 -18.27 -3.73
CA PRO A 142 -6.95 -19.24 -2.99
C PRO A 142 -8.09 -18.56 -2.22
N VAL A 143 -9.24 -19.21 -2.08
CA VAL A 143 -10.40 -18.57 -1.44
C VAL A 143 -10.17 -18.28 0.04
N SER A 144 -9.25 -19.01 0.70
CA SER A 144 -8.79 -18.77 2.07
C SER A 144 -7.96 -17.48 2.20
N GLN A 145 -7.30 -17.03 1.12
CA GLN A 145 -6.47 -15.83 1.10
C GLN A 145 -7.13 -14.66 0.38
N GLY A 146 -8.17 -14.92 -0.41
CA GLY A 146 -8.94 -13.96 -1.18
C GLY A 146 -10.21 -13.50 -0.48
N GLY A 147 -11.11 -12.88 -1.25
CA GLY A 147 -12.41 -12.34 -0.87
C GLY A 147 -12.46 -10.83 -1.09
N ASP A 148 -13.58 -10.35 -1.64
CA ASP A 148 -13.84 -8.93 -1.95
C ASP A 148 -12.68 -8.26 -2.73
N SER A 149 -12.05 -9.00 -3.63
CA SER A 149 -10.91 -8.54 -4.44
C SER A 149 -10.85 -9.31 -5.75
N ILE A 150 -10.39 -8.63 -6.82
CA ILE A 150 -10.28 -9.22 -8.17
C ILE A 150 -8.85 -9.22 -8.73
N GLY A 151 -7.94 -8.44 -8.14
CA GLY A 151 -6.55 -8.28 -8.62
C GLY A 151 -5.54 -9.21 -7.96
N GLY A 152 -5.86 -9.71 -6.78
CA GLY A 152 -4.95 -10.54 -5.99
C GLY A 152 -4.94 -10.18 -4.52
N SER A 153 -4.04 -10.84 -3.77
CA SER A 153 -3.87 -10.57 -2.34
C SER A 153 -2.41 -10.41 -1.97
N ILE A 154 -2.17 -9.58 -0.96
CA ILE A 154 -0.87 -9.37 -0.32
C ILE A 154 -1.04 -9.67 1.17
N VAL A 155 -0.26 -10.59 1.69
CA VAL A 155 -0.23 -10.95 3.11
C VAL A 155 1.09 -10.51 3.69
N VAL A 156 1.05 -9.64 4.68
CA VAL A 156 2.22 -9.12 5.39
C VAL A 156 2.14 -9.58 6.83
N GLU A 157 3.20 -10.17 7.33
CA GLU A 157 3.32 -10.66 8.68
C GLU A 157 4.50 -9.98 9.37
N ARG A 158 4.27 -9.50 10.59
CA ARG A 158 5.31 -9.07 11.51
C ARG A 158 5.95 -10.27 12.19
N SER A 159 7.04 -10.04 12.95
CA SER A 159 7.75 -11.09 13.67
C SER A 159 6.79 -11.92 14.54
N GLN A 160 6.90 -13.24 14.43
CA GLN A 160 6.17 -14.18 15.26
C GLN A 160 6.74 -14.16 16.69
N PRO A 161 5.93 -14.54 17.73
CA PRO A 161 6.45 -14.68 19.09
C PRO A 161 7.59 -15.69 19.14
N SER A 162 8.66 -15.37 19.87
CA SER A 162 9.78 -16.27 20.17
C SER A 162 9.74 -16.63 21.66
N PHE A 163 10.14 -17.87 22.00
CA PHE A 163 10.15 -18.39 23.36
C PHE A 163 11.53 -18.94 23.70
N ALA A 164 11.90 -18.97 24.97
CA ALA A 164 13.12 -19.63 25.42
C ALA A 164 13.02 -21.15 25.25
N ALA A 165 14.14 -21.82 25.06
CA ALA A 165 14.20 -23.28 25.08
C ALA A 165 13.93 -23.83 26.49
N ALA A 166 13.49 -25.08 26.57
CA ALA A 166 13.21 -25.74 27.85
C ALA A 166 14.43 -25.69 28.76
N GLY A 167 14.28 -25.13 29.97
CA GLY A 167 15.35 -24.99 30.94
C GLY A 167 16.32 -23.84 30.73
N GLU A 168 16.21 -23.05 29.68
CA GLU A 168 17.08 -21.89 29.39
C GLU A 168 16.80 -20.68 30.32
N GLY A 169 15.60 -20.64 30.90
CA GLY A 169 15.20 -19.56 31.78
C GLY A 169 14.61 -18.36 31.00
N ILE A 170 15.00 -17.14 31.36
CA ILE A 170 14.56 -15.94 30.69
C ILE A 170 15.63 -15.52 29.68
N VAL A 171 15.21 -15.38 28.42
CA VAL A 171 16.03 -14.89 27.30
C VAL A 171 15.67 -13.46 26.98
N LEU A 172 16.67 -12.62 26.75
CA LEU A 172 16.54 -11.25 26.27
C LEU A 172 17.17 -11.17 24.88
N SER A 173 16.42 -10.64 23.93
CA SER A 173 16.91 -10.38 22.56
C SER A 173 16.33 -9.09 22.03
N GLY A 174 17.01 -8.50 21.06
CA GLY A 174 16.54 -7.24 20.50
C GLY A 174 17.39 -6.75 19.34
N GLU A 175 16.94 -5.64 18.77
CA GLU A 175 17.59 -4.98 17.65
C GLU A 175 17.47 -3.46 17.80
N LEU A 176 18.52 -2.75 17.47
CA LEU A 176 18.57 -1.30 17.34
C LEU A 176 19.09 -0.94 15.97
N GLY A 177 18.32 -0.18 15.20
CA GLY A 177 18.69 0.25 13.86
C GLY A 177 18.58 1.75 13.67
N THR A 178 19.41 2.30 12.78
CA THR A 178 19.29 3.68 12.30
C THR A 178 19.76 3.78 10.86
N TYR A 179 19.22 4.74 10.14
CA TYR A 179 19.58 4.99 8.75
C TYR A 179 19.57 6.46 8.39
N TYR A 180 20.30 6.79 7.31
CA TYR A 180 20.30 8.09 6.64
C TYR A 180 20.30 7.90 5.13
N ARG A 181 19.53 8.73 4.41
CA ARG A 181 19.50 8.83 2.93
C ARG A 181 19.62 10.29 2.52
N SER A 182 20.55 10.58 1.62
CA SER A 182 20.94 11.96 1.29
C SER A 182 19.88 12.73 0.52
N ASN A 183 19.06 12.07 -0.33
CA ASN A 183 17.99 12.74 -1.04
C ASN A 183 16.77 12.90 -0.13
N GLY A 184 16.38 14.16 0.11
CA GLY A 184 15.34 14.51 1.07
C GLY A 184 15.79 14.47 2.55
N ASP A 185 17.09 14.31 2.86
CA ASP A 185 17.62 14.20 4.23
C ASP A 185 16.86 13.19 5.08
N ALA A 186 16.48 12.06 4.44
CA ALA A 186 15.65 11.07 5.09
C ALA A 186 16.44 10.30 6.16
N HIS A 187 15.89 10.21 7.36
CA HIS A 187 16.52 9.51 8.48
C HIS A 187 15.48 8.89 9.40
N GLY A 188 15.91 7.89 10.15
CA GLY A 188 15.04 7.22 11.10
C GLY A 188 15.80 6.26 12.01
N ALA A 189 15.05 5.71 12.95
CA ALA A 189 15.55 4.71 13.88
C ALA A 189 14.47 3.68 14.16
N ASN A 190 14.87 2.45 14.44
CA ASN A 190 14.00 1.38 14.90
C ASN A 190 14.62 0.69 16.11
N ALA A 191 13.75 0.14 16.95
CA ALA A 191 14.13 -0.65 18.11
C ALA A 191 13.17 -1.80 18.30
N SER A 192 13.67 -2.99 18.64
CA SER A 192 12.87 -4.09 19.13
C SER A 192 13.49 -4.69 20.38
N LEU A 193 12.64 -5.16 21.30
CA LEU A 193 13.06 -5.83 22.52
C LEU A 193 12.10 -6.98 22.79
N THR A 194 12.63 -8.18 22.96
CA THR A 194 11.88 -9.36 23.35
C THR A 194 12.40 -9.91 24.67
N ILE A 195 11.49 -10.16 25.61
CA ILE A 195 11.74 -10.87 26.84
C ILE A 195 10.89 -12.14 26.79
N ALA A 196 11.53 -13.28 26.83
CA ALA A 196 10.84 -14.56 26.68
C ALA A 196 11.26 -15.59 27.72
N SER A 197 10.32 -16.38 28.17
CA SER A 197 10.52 -17.64 28.88
C SER A 197 10.02 -18.79 28.00
N GLU A 198 10.06 -20.01 28.51
CA GLU A 198 9.55 -21.21 27.79
C GLU A 198 8.08 -21.06 27.36
N HIS A 199 7.25 -20.33 28.11
CA HIS A 199 5.81 -20.22 27.87
C HIS A 199 5.29 -18.82 27.63
N LEU A 200 6.05 -17.80 27.98
CA LEU A 200 5.63 -16.40 27.85
C LEU A 200 6.63 -15.61 27.02
N SER A 201 6.12 -14.78 26.13
CA SER A 201 6.90 -13.86 25.31
C SER A 201 6.27 -12.49 25.34
N LEU A 202 7.07 -11.46 25.60
CA LEU A 202 6.71 -10.06 25.50
C LEU A 202 7.68 -9.37 24.55
N ARG A 203 7.16 -8.79 23.46
CA ARG A 203 7.94 -8.05 22.48
C ARG A 203 7.41 -6.64 22.30
N TYR A 204 8.29 -5.67 22.38
CA TYR A 204 8.04 -4.29 21.95
C TYR A 204 8.77 -4.02 20.65
N THR A 205 8.12 -3.29 19.72
CA THR A 205 8.76 -2.72 18.53
C THR A 205 8.40 -1.26 18.40
N GLY A 206 9.34 -0.45 17.93
CA GLY A 206 9.16 0.96 17.67
C GLY A 206 10.00 1.41 16.48
N ALA A 207 9.44 2.27 15.63
CA ALA A 207 10.15 2.87 14.51
C ALA A 207 9.74 4.31 14.29
N THR A 208 10.66 5.14 13.84
CA THR A 208 10.43 6.51 13.42
C THR A 208 11.12 6.76 12.08
N ALA A 209 10.47 7.53 11.21
CA ALA A 209 10.99 7.90 9.91
C ALA A 209 10.62 9.34 9.58
N ARG A 210 11.57 10.10 9.04
CA ARG A 210 11.39 11.50 8.64
C ARG A 210 12.15 11.80 7.36
N ALA A 211 11.55 12.62 6.49
CA ALA A 211 12.20 13.20 5.32
C ALA A 211 11.66 14.60 5.01
N GLY A 212 12.45 15.42 4.35
CA GLY A 212 12.03 16.58 3.59
C GLY A 212 11.62 16.20 2.16
N ASN A 213 11.45 17.21 1.30
CA ASN A 213 11.19 16.98 -0.11
C ASN A 213 12.40 16.32 -0.79
N TYR A 214 12.17 15.36 -1.68
CA TYR A 214 13.24 14.84 -2.51
C TYR A 214 13.47 15.70 -3.75
N ARG A 215 14.67 15.57 -4.34
CA ARG A 215 15.05 16.19 -5.60
C ARG A 215 15.02 15.17 -6.73
N ALA A 216 14.52 15.60 -7.88
CA ALA A 216 14.60 14.85 -9.12
C ALA A 216 16.05 14.92 -9.69
N GLY A 217 16.39 14.06 -10.65
CA GLY A 217 17.69 14.09 -11.33
C GLY A 217 17.87 15.26 -12.32
N GLY A 218 17.06 16.32 -12.20
CA GLY A 218 17.12 17.53 -13.01
C GLY A 218 15.86 18.37 -12.88
N GLU A 219 15.91 19.59 -13.41
CA GLU A 219 14.76 20.50 -13.41
C GLU A 219 13.59 19.92 -14.23
N PHE A 220 12.35 19.99 -13.64
CA PHE A 220 11.12 19.49 -14.28
C PHE A 220 10.00 20.54 -14.34
N LYS A 221 10.20 21.68 -13.71
CA LYS A 221 9.26 22.80 -13.64
C LYS A 221 9.98 24.12 -13.95
N ASP A 222 9.22 25.12 -14.42
CA ASP A 222 9.73 26.44 -14.80
C ASP A 222 9.43 27.54 -13.75
N TYR A 223 8.97 27.13 -12.53
CA TYR A 223 8.62 28.02 -11.43
C TYR A 223 9.14 27.46 -10.09
N ASP A 224 9.32 28.35 -9.11
CA ASP A 224 9.87 28.06 -7.78
C ASP A 224 8.90 28.41 -6.63
N PHE A 225 7.91 29.27 -6.86
CA PHE A 225 7.02 29.76 -5.81
C PHE A 225 5.96 28.74 -5.37
N THR A 226 5.58 28.79 -4.10
CA THR A 226 4.54 27.93 -3.49
C THR A 226 3.20 28.65 -3.34
N GLY A 227 3.15 29.97 -3.56
CA GLY A 227 2.02 30.82 -3.23
C GLY A 227 2.01 31.25 -1.75
N ARG A 228 3.04 30.90 -0.98
CA ARG A 228 3.27 31.34 0.40
C ARG A 228 4.44 32.31 0.46
N GLU A 229 4.29 33.39 1.22
CA GLU A 229 5.32 34.40 1.35
C GLU A 229 6.60 33.81 1.96
N GLY A 230 7.74 34.08 1.32
CA GLY A 230 9.06 33.65 1.81
C GLY A 230 9.33 32.14 1.65
N HIS A 231 8.46 31.39 0.96
CA HIS A 231 8.68 29.97 0.72
C HIS A 231 8.74 29.66 -0.77
N THR A 232 9.90 29.15 -1.22
CA THR A 232 10.17 28.75 -2.59
C THR A 232 10.80 27.36 -2.61
N LEU A 233 10.63 26.64 -3.72
CA LEU A 233 11.24 25.33 -3.98
C LEU A 233 12.07 25.41 -5.24
N ASP A 234 13.27 24.85 -5.22
CA ASP A 234 14.10 24.75 -6.42
C ASP A 234 13.37 24.00 -7.55
N ARG A 235 13.79 24.21 -8.80
CA ARG A 235 13.10 23.65 -9.97
C ARG A 235 13.24 22.14 -10.13
N ASP A 236 14.22 21.54 -9.48
CA ASP A 236 14.42 20.10 -9.35
C ASP A 236 13.84 19.52 -8.06
N GLU A 237 13.41 20.36 -7.09
CA GLU A 237 12.80 19.92 -5.84
C GLU A 237 11.33 19.56 -6.06
N VAL A 238 10.96 18.35 -5.69
CA VAL A 238 9.60 17.83 -5.84
C VAL A 238 8.81 18.17 -4.59
N GLY A 239 8.04 19.25 -4.66
CA GLY A 239 7.22 19.72 -3.55
C GLY A 239 6.21 18.67 -3.09
N SER A 240 5.85 18.75 -1.82
CA SER A 240 4.91 17.85 -1.16
C SER A 240 5.33 16.38 -1.24
N THR A 241 6.58 16.10 -0.85
CA THR A 241 7.09 14.73 -0.72
C THR A 241 7.70 14.44 0.65
N GLY A 242 7.64 15.41 1.57
CA GLY A 242 8.09 15.25 2.95
C GLY A 242 7.16 14.39 3.79
N TYR A 243 7.71 13.75 4.82
CA TYR A 243 6.92 12.94 5.76
C TYR A 243 7.55 12.85 7.14
N PHE A 244 6.71 12.46 8.12
CA PHE A 244 7.13 12.12 9.47
C PHE A 244 6.18 11.05 10.02
N SER A 245 6.70 9.88 10.42
CA SER A 245 5.90 8.78 10.94
C SER A 245 6.50 8.16 12.20
N HIS A 246 5.61 7.64 13.04
CA HIS A 246 5.93 6.86 14.23
C HIS A 246 5.06 5.61 14.25
N ASN A 247 5.69 4.45 14.39
CA ASN A 247 5.01 3.17 14.55
C ASN A 247 5.47 2.52 15.85
N GLN A 248 4.55 1.95 16.62
CA GLN A 248 4.85 1.21 17.84
C GLN A 248 3.93 0.00 17.93
N SER A 249 4.44 -1.12 18.45
CA SER A 249 3.60 -2.26 18.80
C SER A 249 4.10 -2.97 20.06
N LEU A 250 3.15 -3.57 20.79
CA LEU A 250 3.41 -4.44 21.91
C LEU A 250 2.73 -5.78 21.65
N GLN A 251 3.49 -6.86 21.68
CA GLN A 251 3.03 -8.21 21.50
C GLN A 251 3.22 -8.99 22.80
N LEU A 252 2.16 -9.62 23.30
CA LEU A 252 2.18 -10.58 24.41
C LEU A 252 1.73 -11.93 23.86
N ALA A 253 2.49 -12.98 24.13
CA ALA A 253 2.14 -14.33 23.70
C ALA A 253 2.35 -15.35 24.82
N TYR A 254 1.47 -16.37 24.85
CA TYR A 254 1.56 -17.51 25.73
C TYR A 254 1.44 -18.79 24.92
N THR A 255 2.30 -19.78 25.20
CA THR A 255 2.24 -21.12 24.58
C THR A 255 2.34 -22.23 25.62
N ASN A 256 1.68 -23.34 25.32
CA ASN A 256 1.90 -24.61 26.05
C ASN A 256 2.39 -25.72 25.09
N GLY A 257 2.94 -25.36 23.93
CA GLY A 257 3.40 -26.25 22.88
C GLY A 257 2.35 -26.47 21.78
N ASP A 258 1.18 -26.94 22.10
CA ASP A 258 0.09 -27.20 21.12
C ASP A 258 -0.81 -25.99 20.89
N HIS A 259 -0.82 -25.05 21.82
CA HIS A 259 -1.69 -23.86 21.80
C HIS A 259 -0.88 -22.58 21.95
N LEU A 260 -1.20 -21.60 21.14
CA LEU A 260 -0.66 -20.25 21.18
C LEU A 260 -1.81 -19.25 21.38
N LEU A 261 -1.68 -18.39 22.37
CA LEU A 261 -2.50 -17.19 22.53
C LEU A 261 -1.61 -15.98 22.31
N GLU A 262 -2.03 -15.08 21.46
CA GLU A 262 -1.28 -13.86 21.12
C GLU A 262 -2.21 -12.65 21.21
N ALA A 263 -1.73 -11.58 21.84
CA ALA A 263 -2.33 -10.25 21.81
C ALA A 263 -1.32 -9.25 21.29
N ARG A 264 -1.68 -8.48 20.27
CA ARG A 264 -0.87 -7.40 19.71
C ARG A 264 -1.62 -6.09 19.77
N LEU A 265 -1.01 -5.09 20.37
CA LEU A 265 -1.48 -3.72 20.42
C LEU A 265 -0.60 -2.87 19.50
N GLY A 266 -1.21 -2.08 18.63
CA GLY A 266 -0.53 -1.21 17.68
C GLY A 266 -0.92 0.25 17.86
N TRP A 267 0.04 1.15 17.69
CA TRP A 267 -0.15 2.59 17.65
C TRP A 267 0.67 3.17 16.50
N GLN A 268 0.03 3.95 15.67
CA GLN A 268 0.70 4.74 14.65
C GLN A 268 0.28 6.19 14.76
N GLN A 269 1.24 7.05 14.51
CA GLN A 269 1.00 8.46 14.24
C GLN A 269 1.83 8.90 13.04
N ILE A 270 1.16 9.54 12.06
CA ILE A 270 1.79 10.27 10.98
C ILE A 270 1.38 11.74 11.15
N PRO A 271 2.20 12.56 11.86
CA PRO A 271 1.88 13.97 12.09
C PRO A 271 1.88 14.81 10.80
N ARG A 272 2.53 14.31 9.77
CA ARG A 272 2.59 14.92 8.44
C ARG A 272 3.04 13.89 7.40
N GLN A 273 2.35 13.90 6.27
CA GLN A 273 2.82 13.30 5.03
C GLN A 273 2.27 14.07 3.85
N ASP A 274 3.15 14.50 2.97
CA ASP A 274 2.83 15.31 1.82
C ASP A 274 2.72 14.43 0.55
N TYR A 275 1.89 14.88 -0.42
CA TYR A 275 1.56 14.11 -1.61
C TYR A 275 1.73 14.95 -2.89
N PRO A 276 2.66 14.58 -3.78
CA PRO A 276 2.93 15.36 -4.99
C PRO A 276 1.81 15.30 -6.03
N ASN A 277 0.93 14.31 -5.94
CA ASN A 277 -0.17 14.05 -6.88
C ASN A 277 -1.57 14.24 -6.29
N GLN A 278 -1.66 14.80 -5.09
CA GLN A 278 -2.92 15.13 -4.44
C GLN A 278 -3.03 16.63 -4.21
N ARG A 279 -4.27 17.14 -4.09
CA ARG A 279 -4.52 18.58 -3.89
C ARG A 279 -4.20 19.05 -2.50
N MET A 280 -4.33 18.18 -1.52
CA MET A 280 -3.98 18.42 -0.12
C MET A 280 -2.92 17.43 0.35
N ASP A 281 -2.51 17.59 1.59
CA ASP A 281 -1.55 16.77 2.28
C ASP A 281 -2.19 16.21 3.56
N LEU A 282 -1.67 15.12 4.07
CA LEU A 282 -2.03 14.56 5.36
C LEU A 282 -1.39 15.40 6.46
N THR A 283 -2.20 15.96 7.35
CA THR A 283 -1.76 16.81 8.45
C THR A 283 -1.80 16.13 9.82
N ASP A 284 -2.50 15.02 9.94
CA ASP A 284 -2.46 14.10 11.10
C ASP A 284 -3.12 12.77 10.72
N ASN A 285 -2.56 11.67 11.19
CA ASN A 285 -3.15 10.33 11.10
C ASN A 285 -2.82 9.57 12.38
N ARG A 286 -3.82 9.08 13.07
CA ARG A 286 -3.68 8.34 14.33
C ARG A 286 -4.45 7.04 14.26
N GLN A 287 -3.71 5.95 14.31
CA GLN A 287 -4.30 4.60 14.33
C GLN A 287 -4.02 3.93 15.67
N ARG A 288 -5.03 3.21 16.16
CA ARG A 288 -4.90 2.25 17.26
C ARG A 288 -5.49 0.93 16.83
N SER A 289 -4.77 -0.15 17.06
CA SER A 289 -5.23 -1.50 16.72
C SER A 289 -5.03 -2.48 17.86
N THR A 290 -5.93 -3.45 17.94
CA THR A 290 -5.85 -4.61 18.83
C THR A 290 -6.11 -5.84 17.99
N ASN A 291 -5.20 -6.82 18.04
CA ASN A 291 -5.32 -8.08 17.34
C ASN A 291 -5.10 -9.22 18.36
N LEU A 292 -6.13 -10.02 18.56
CA LEU A 292 -6.09 -11.20 19.41
C LEU A 292 -6.11 -12.44 18.52
N ARG A 293 -5.19 -13.35 18.75
CA ARG A 293 -5.06 -14.59 17.99
C ARG A 293 -4.97 -15.79 18.91
N TYR A 294 -5.74 -16.81 18.62
CA TYR A 294 -5.58 -18.15 19.13
C TYR A 294 -5.18 -19.09 18.01
N LEU A 295 -4.18 -19.92 18.23
CA LEU A 295 -3.76 -20.99 17.33
C LEU A 295 -3.66 -22.28 18.13
N GLY A 296 -4.40 -23.32 17.74
CA GLY A 296 -4.39 -24.62 18.39
C GLY A 296 -4.07 -25.73 17.40
N GLN A 297 -3.20 -26.66 17.81
CA GLN A 297 -2.93 -27.93 17.11
C GLN A 297 -3.76 -29.03 17.76
N PHE A 298 -4.46 -29.79 16.94
CA PHE A 298 -5.35 -30.87 17.37
C PHE A 298 -5.04 -32.14 16.55
N GLY A 299 -5.50 -33.28 17.01
CA GLY A 299 -5.31 -34.53 16.28
C GLY A 299 -5.93 -34.58 14.88
N TRP A 300 -6.87 -33.68 14.59
CA TRP A 300 -7.53 -33.53 13.28
C TRP A 300 -6.90 -32.46 12.41
N GLY A 301 -6.01 -31.61 12.95
CA GLY A 301 -5.41 -30.50 12.23
C GLY A 301 -5.28 -29.25 13.10
N ARG A 302 -5.38 -28.07 12.48
CA ARG A 302 -5.13 -26.76 13.10
C ARG A 302 -6.41 -25.91 13.12
N LEU A 303 -6.62 -25.19 14.23
CA LEU A 303 -7.65 -24.16 14.36
C LEU A 303 -6.99 -22.80 14.64
N GLU A 304 -7.36 -21.79 13.89
CA GLU A 304 -7.01 -20.40 14.17
C GLU A 304 -8.30 -19.58 14.40
N ALA A 305 -8.33 -18.82 15.49
CA ALA A 305 -9.37 -17.83 15.73
C ALA A 305 -8.73 -16.45 15.95
N ARG A 306 -9.33 -15.41 15.38
CA ARG A 306 -8.82 -14.06 15.46
C ARG A 306 -9.94 -13.07 15.74
N ALA A 307 -9.67 -12.09 16.61
CA ALA A 307 -10.50 -10.92 16.83
C ALA A 307 -9.63 -9.67 16.62
N TYR A 308 -10.12 -8.73 15.83
CA TYR A 308 -9.39 -7.52 15.47
C TYR A 308 -10.29 -6.30 15.67
N ARG A 309 -9.71 -5.23 16.22
CA ARG A 309 -10.32 -3.90 16.24
C ARG A 309 -9.30 -2.83 15.86
N GLU A 310 -9.74 -1.88 15.08
CA GLU A 310 -8.96 -0.69 14.66
C GLU A 310 -9.82 0.55 14.79
N THR A 311 -9.22 1.62 15.29
CA THR A 311 -9.78 2.97 15.22
C THR A 311 -8.77 3.88 14.55
N LEU A 312 -9.25 4.76 13.67
CA LEU A 312 -8.43 5.67 12.91
C LEU A 312 -9.07 7.06 12.86
N ASP A 313 -8.29 8.08 13.20
CA ASP A 313 -8.59 9.48 12.95
C ASP A 313 -7.57 10.03 11.95
N HIS A 314 -8.05 10.69 10.92
CA HIS A 314 -7.23 11.23 9.83
C HIS A 314 -7.66 12.66 9.50
N ALA A 315 -6.69 13.53 9.24
CA ALA A 315 -6.90 14.91 8.86
C ALA A 315 -6.07 15.27 7.63
N MET A 316 -6.68 16.01 6.72
CA MET A 316 -6.05 16.59 5.53
C MET A 316 -6.26 18.08 5.50
N ASP A 317 -5.27 18.79 4.99
CA ASP A 317 -5.34 20.21 4.62
C ASP A 317 -4.17 20.54 3.68
N PHE A 318 -3.93 21.80 3.38
CA PHE A 318 -2.80 22.23 2.56
C PHE A 318 -1.50 22.21 3.36
N GLY A 319 -0.54 21.42 2.92
CA GLY A 319 0.81 21.35 3.48
C GLY A 319 1.65 22.59 3.19
N PRO A 320 2.93 22.61 3.58
CA PRO A 320 3.76 23.80 3.49
C PRO A 320 4.04 24.29 2.06
N ASP A 321 4.03 23.39 1.08
CA ASP A 321 4.36 23.70 -0.30
C ASP A 321 3.16 24.15 -1.12
N LYS A 322 1.94 24.01 -0.56
CA LYS A 322 0.67 24.33 -1.22
C LYS A 322 0.06 25.60 -0.63
N ARG A 323 -0.65 26.33 -1.46
CA ARG A 323 -1.36 27.51 -1.02
C ARG A 323 -2.60 27.12 -0.23
N PHE A 324 -2.73 27.70 0.93
CA PHE A 324 -3.65 27.31 1.99
C PHE A 324 -4.81 28.29 2.18
N TRP A 325 -4.69 29.51 1.62
CA TRP A 325 -5.71 30.56 1.74
C TRP A 325 -6.06 31.13 0.38
N TYR A 326 -7.29 31.62 0.22
CA TYR A 326 -7.76 32.30 -0.98
C TYR A 326 -8.95 33.21 -0.69
N GLY A 327 -9.35 33.97 -1.74
CA GLY A 327 -10.38 34.98 -1.68
C GLY A 327 -9.81 36.39 -1.89
N ALA A 328 -10.67 37.39 -1.97
CA ALA A 328 -10.26 38.75 -2.27
C ALA A 328 -9.29 39.33 -1.23
N ALA A 329 -9.50 39.03 0.05
CA ALA A 329 -8.65 39.48 1.15
C ALA A 329 -7.23 38.89 1.14
N SER A 330 -6.98 37.80 0.41
CA SER A 330 -5.68 37.17 0.27
C SER A 330 -4.94 37.58 -1.02
N GLY A 331 -5.36 38.61 -1.72
CA GLY A 331 -4.80 39.02 -3.01
C GLY A 331 -5.33 38.23 -4.20
N GLY A 332 -6.43 37.50 -4.04
CA GLY A 332 -7.06 36.66 -5.07
C GLY A 332 -6.48 35.24 -5.12
N ASN A 333 -6.98 34.44 -6.08
CA ASN A 333 -6.60 33.04 -6.20
C ASN A 333 -5.22 32.84 -6.83
N ASN A 334 -4.78 33.76 -7.69
CA ASN A 334 -3.51 33.72 -8.41
C ASN A 334 -2.88 35.11 -8.43
N PRO A 335 -2.34 35.63 -7.32
CA PRO A 335 -1.69 36.92 -7.31
C PRO A 335 -0.43 36.93 -8.22
N PRO A 336 -0.03 38.08 -8.73
CA PRO A 336 1.21 38.21 -9.48
C PRO A 336 2.39 37.63 -8.70
N GLY A 337 3.22 36.83 -9.36
CA GLY A 337 4.31 36.11 -8.70
C GLY A 337 3.90 34.91 -7.86
N GLY A 338 2.64 34.51 -7.88
CA GLY A 338 2.13 33.33 -7.18
C GLY A 338 2.05 33.44 -5.67
N GLN A 339 2.45 34.57 -5.08
CA GLN A 339 2.49 34.80 -3.63
C GLN A 339 1.26 35.56 -3.12
N ALA A 340 0.81 35.20 -1.93
CA ALA A 340 -0.22 35.90 -1.21
C ALA A 340 -0.03 35.77 0.30
N THR A 341 -0.41 36.79 1.05
CA THR A 341 -0.45 36.73 2.51
C THR A 341 -1.69 35.97 2.98
N PRO A 342 -1.64 35.26 4.13
CA PRO A 342 -2.82 34.66 4.73
C PRO A 342 -3.91 35.69 4.97
N CYS A 343 -5.15 35.36 4.61
CA CYS A 343 -6.27 36.23 4.91
C CYS A 343 -6.76 36.04 6.36
N ALA A 344 -7.14 37.11 7.00
CA ALA A 344 -7.75 37.12 8.32
C ALA A 344 -8.64 38.38 8.51
N PRO A 345 -9.74 38.28 9.26
CA PRO A 345 -10.32 37.06 9.83
C PRO A 345 -11.01 36.19 8.77
N ILE A 346 -11.17 34.89 9.06
CA ILE A 346 -12.01 34.01 8.25
C ILE A 346 -13.43 34.55 8.16
N GLY A 347 -14.01 34.58 6.98
CA GLY A 347 -15.31 35.12 6.73
C GLY A 347 -15.75 34.97 5.27
N PRO A 348 -16.78 35.72 4.84
CA PRO A 348 -17.36 35.56 3.49
C PRO A 348 -16.40 35.82 2.33
N THR A 349 -15.34 36.61 2.54
CA THR A 349 -14.33 36.94 1.51
C THR A 349 -12.95 36.36 1.80
N CYS A 350 -12.82 35.58 2.86
CA CYS A 350 -11.56 35.00 3.31
C CYS A 350 -11.72 33.54 3.75
N ALA A 351 -11.12 32.62 3.05
CA ALA A 351 -11.07 31.22 3.41
C ALA A 351 -9.64 30.80 3.76
N ALA A 352 -9.49 30.09 4.87
CA ALA A 352 -8.22 29.56 5.33
C ALA A 352 -8.23 28.03 5.24
N GLY A 353 -7.82 27.53 4.08
CA GLY A 353 -7.78 26.10 3.83
C GLY A 353 -9.13 25.47 3.48
N MET A 354 -9.18 24.17 3.48
CA MET A 354 -10.36 23.33 3.33
C MET A 354 -10.12 22.03 4.10
N PRO A 355 -10.03 22.11 5.45
CA PRO A 355 -9.71 20.95 6.25
C PRO A 355 -10.73 19.83 6.04
N MET A 356 -10.26 18.60 5.92
CA MET A 356 -11.07 17.40 5.80
C MET A 356 -10.68 16.44 6.92
N LEU A 357 -11.68 15.92 7.61
CA LEU A 357 -11.51 15.00 8.71
C LEU A 357 -12.23 13.69 8.39
N THR A 358 -11.57 12.58 8.66
CA THR A 358 -12.20 11.26 8.61
C THR A 358 -11.96 10.51 9.92
N SER A 359 -12.95 9.75 10.34
CA SER A 359 -12.85 8.82 11.46
C SER A 359 -13.42 7.47 11.06
N SER A 360 -12.70 6.40 11.38
CA SER A 360 -13.18 5.04 11.09
C SER A 360 -12.99 4.08 12.25
N ASP A 361 -13.89 3.10 12.35
CA ASP A 361 -13.84 1.96 13.28
C ASP A 361 -14.02 0.68 12.48
N THR A 362 -13.09 -0.26 12.66
CA THR A 362 -13.18 -1.61 12.10
C THR A 362 -13.20 -2.63 13.23
N THR A 363 -14.15 -3.55 13.20
CA THR A 363 -14.17 -4.73 14.05
C THR A 363 -14.30 -5.97 13.17
N ALA A 364 -13.46 -6.99 13.39
CA ALA A 364 -13.48 -8.23 12.62
C ALA A 364 -13.26 -9.47 13.49
N PHE A 365 -13.87 -10.57 13.07
CA PHE A 365 -13.70 -11.90 13.62
C PHE A 365 -13.45 -12.89 12.49
N MET A 366 -12.49 -13.78 12.71
CA MET A 366 -12.11 -14.82 11.76
C MET A 366 -11.95 -16.15 12.49
N LEU A 367 -12.38 -17.22 11.84
CA LEU A 367 -12.22 -18.59 12.33
C LEU A 367 -11.82 -19.45 11.14
N ASP A 368 -10.63 -20.05 11.21
CA ASP A 368 -10.04 -20.87 10.16
C ASP A 368 -9.68 -22.24 10.71
N ALA A 369 -10.12 -23.30 10.06
CA ALA A 369 -9.80 -24.69 10.38
C ALA A 369 -9.05 -25.32 9.19
N ASP A 370 -7.86 -25.86 9.43
CA ASP A 370 -7.06 -26.64 8.45
C ASP A 370 -7.09 -28.09 8.89
N ILE A 371 -7.91 -28.89 8.22
CA ILE A 371 -8.23 -30.27 8.57
C ILE A 371 -7.38 -31.20 7.70
N THR A 372 -6.58 -32.05 8.36
CA THR A 372 -5.83 -33.10 7.70
C THR A 372 -6.76 -34.27 7.41
N LEU A 373 -6.92 -34.61 6.14
CA LEU A 373 -7.70 -35.77 5.68
C LEU A 373 -6.80 -37.01 5.51
N GLN A 374 -7.34 -38.07 4.96
CA GLN A 374 -6.56 -39.27 4.68
C GLN A 374 -5.46 -39.00 3.63
N GLY A 375 -4.28 -39.55 3.83
CA GLY A 375 -3.13 -39.29 3.00
C GLY A 375 -2.48 -37.93 3.31
N GLU A 376 -2.25 -37.13 2.27
CA GLU A 376 -1.72 -35.76 2.40
C GLU A 376 -2.77 -34.68 2.09
N ASP A 377 -4.01 -35.08 1.89
CA ASP A 377 -5.12 -34.17 1.55
C ASP A 377 -5.47 -33.24 2.72
N ARG A 378 -5.89 -32.02 2.37
CA ARG A 378 -6.30 -31.02 3.36
C ARG A 378 -7.62 -30.38 2.97
N LEU A 379 -8.43 -30.10 3.97
CA LEU A 379 -9.67 -29.32 3.85
C LEU A 379 -9.55 -28.07 4.74
N ARG A 380 -9.57 -26.88 4.13
CA ARG A 380 -9.60 -25.62 4.85
C ARG A 380 -11.02 -25.08 4.85
N LEU A 381 -11.51 -24.73 6.03
CA LEU A 381 -12.83 -24.12 6.22
C LEU A 381 -12.63 -22.79 6.96
N GLY A 382 -13.36 -21.75 6.56
CA GLY A 382 -13.27 -20.49 7.28
C GLY A 382 -14.55 -19.71 7.30
N LEU A 383 -14.66 -18.90 8.35
CA LEU A 383 -15.73 -17.92 8.57
C LEU A 383 -15.10 -16.58 8.87
N GLU A 384 -15.60 -15.53 8.24
CA GLU A 384 -15.14 -14.16 8.45
C GLU A 384 -16.34 -13.23 8.65
N GLN A 385 -16.20 -12.30 9.58
CA GLN A 385 -17.13 -11.19 9.78
C GLN A 385 -16.31 -9.92 9.97
N ARG A 386 -16.67 -8.84 9.26
CA ARG A 386 -16.06 -7.54 9.39
C ARG A 386 -17.14 -6.47 9.35
N ALA A 387 -17.11 -5.57 10.33
CA ALA A 387 -17.91 -4.37 10.39
C ALA A 387 -16.97 -3.16 10.22
N TYR A 388 -17.25 -2.28 9.28
CA TYR A 388 -16.51 -1.05 9.01
C TYR A 388 -17.45 0.14 9.06
N ARG A 389 -17.03 1.17 9.80
CA ARG A 389 -17.75 2.44 9.96
C ARG A 389 -16.84 3.58 9.53
N LEU A 390 -17.41 4.59 8.86
CA LEU A 390 -16.67 5.74 8.33
C LEU A 390 -17.51 7.01 8.40
N ASP A 391 -16.93 8.03 8.99
CA ASP A 391 -17.36 9.41 8.87
C ASP A 391 -16.32 10.23 8.12
N ASP A 392 -16.76 11.04 7.15
CA ASP A 392 -15.94 11.99 6.39
C ASP A 392 -16.67 13.34 6.36
N TRP A 393 -16.12 14.32 7.08
CA TRP A 393 -16.71 15.65 7.19
C TRP A 393 -15.65 16.74 7.08
N TRP A 394 -16.07 17.91 6.64
CA TRP A 394 -15.21 19.05 6.39
C TRP A 394 -15.71 20.25 7.20
N PRO A 395 -14.96 20.69 8.21
CA PRO A 395 -15.31 21.84 9.03
C PRO A 395 -15.37 23.14 8.20
N PRO A 396 -16.18 24.12 8.61
CA PRO A 396 -16.22 25.41 7.93
C PRO A 396 -14.88 26.13 8.03
N SER A 397 -14.37 26.64 6.89
CA SER A 397 -13.09 27.34 6.79
C SER A 397 -13.18 28.74 6.14
N GLY A 398 -14.40 29.24 5.91
CA GLY A 398 -14.67 30.58 5.36
C GLY A 398 -14.97 30.58 3.88
N GLY A 399 -15.36 31.76 3.37
CA GLY A 399 -15.76 31.93 1.97
C GLY A 399 -16.93 31.02 1.60
N MET A 400 -16.75 30.27 0.53
CA MET A 400 -17.71 29.28 0.04
C MET A 400 -17.77 27.99 0.87
N MET A 401 -16.77 27.75 1.72
CA MET A 401 -16.69 26.66 2.67
C MET A 401 -17.24 27.10 4.04
N SER A 402 -18.42 27.70 4.07
CA SER A 402 -19.10 28.19 5.28
C SER A 402 -20.59 28.43 5.01
N PRO A 403 -21.45 28.60 6.06
CA PRO A 403 -21.17 28.62 7.50
C PRO A 403 -21.23 27.23 8.15
N GLY A 404 -21.75 26.18 7.48
CA GLY A 404 -21.97 24.88 8.03
C GLY A 404 -20.80 23.90 7.76
N GLU A 405 -20.93 22.68 8.23
CA GLU A 405 -20.06 21.57 7.90
C GLU A 405 -20.51 20.92 6.59
N PHE A 406 -19.56 20.42 5.81
CA PHE A 406 -19.83 19.56 4.67
C PHE A 406 -19.65 18.09 5.08
N TRP A 407 -20.69 17.29 4.90
CA TRP A 407 -20.64 15.84 5.13
C TRP A 407 -20.50 15.14 3.79
N ASN A 408 -19.30 14.62 3.51
CA ASN A 408 -19.03 13.85 2.30
C ASN A 408 -19.59 12.43 2.41
N ILE A 409 -19.30 11.74 3.55
CA ILE A 409 -19.94 10.50 3.96
C ILE A 409 -20.28 10.65 5.45
N ARG A 410 -21.50 10.33 5.83
CA ARG A 410 -21.95 10.34 7.22
C ARG A 410 -22.50 8.99 7.59
N ASP A 411 -22.14 8.47 8.77
CA ASP A 411 -22.59 7.16 9.25
C ASP A 411 -22.40 6.07 8.16
N GLY A 412 -21.27 6.10 7.42
CA GLY A 412 -20.96 5.16 6.37
C GLY A 412 -20.72 3.77 6.91
N GLU A 413 -21.40 2.76 6.38
CA GLU A 413 -21.31 1.38 6.83
C GLU A 413 -20.91 0.46 5.68
N ARG A 414 -19.99 -0.48 5.96
CA ARG A 414 -19.66 -1.58 5.03
C ARG A 414 -19.36 -2.85 5.80
N ASP A 415 -20.37 -3.70 5.92
CA ASP A 415 -20.31 -4.98 6.65
C ASP A 415 -20.09 -6.14 5.70
N ARG A 416 -19.16 -7.02 6.03
CA ARG A 416 -18.88 -8.25 5.30
C ARG A 416 -19.06 -9.46 6.17
N THR A 417 -19.73 -10.49 5.64
CA THR A 417 -19.81 -11.82 6.24
C THR A 417 -19.49 -12.84 5.17
N ALA A 418 -18.54 -13.72 5.43
CA ALA A 418 -18.11 -14.71 4.46
C ALA A 418 -17.91 -16.09 5.06
N ALA A 419 -18.12 -17.12 4.23
CA ALA A 419 -17.76 -18.50 4.50
C ALA A 419 -17.04 -19.08 3.30
N TYR A 420 -16.03 -19.92 3.54
CA TYR A 420 -15.32 -20.60 2.46
C TYR A 420 -14.96 -22.05 2.82
N ALA A 421 -14.77 -22.83 1.75
CA ALA A 421 -14.19 -24.15 1.80
C ALA A 421 -13.16 -24.30 0.68
N GLU A 422 -12.00 -24.88 1.00
CA GLU A 422 -10.88 -25.08 0.09
C GLU A 422 -10.31 -26.47 0.32
N TRP A 423 -10.24 -27.26 -0.76
CA TRP A 423 -9.77 -28.64 -0.71
C TRP A 423 -8.51 -28.80 -1.55
N GLU A 424 -7.45 -29.24 -0.89
CA GLU A 424 -6.19 -29.63 -1.49
C GLU A 424 -6.14 -31.15 -1.59
N HIS A 425 -5.97 -31.67 -2.82
CA HIS A 425 -6.01 -33.08 -3.13
C HIS A 425 -4.82 -33.52 -3.96
N HIS A 426 -4.19 -34.58 -3.52
CA HIS A 426 -3.05 -35.22 -4.21
C HIS A 426 -3.55 -36.33 -5.14
N LEU A 427 -3.64 -36.03 -6.45
CA LEU A 427 -4.08 -36.97 -7.49
C LEU A 427 -2.98 -37.98 -7.90
N GLY A 428 -2.04 -38.25 -7.00
CA GLY A 428 -0.89 -39.12 -7.21
C GLY A 428 0.44 -38.33 -7.15
N PRO A 429 1.58 -38.95 -7.50
CA PRO A 429 2.91 -38.37 -7.21
C PRO A 429 3.27 -37.15 -8.05
N ARG A 430 2.51 -36.84 -9.11
CA ARG A 430 2.81 -35.75 -10.06
C ARG A 430 1.76 -34.68 -10.13
N TRP A 431 0.60 -34.87 -9.54
CA TRP A 431 -0.51 -33.96 -9.66
C TRP A 431 -1.07 -33.57 -8.30
N THR A 432 -1.24 -32.29 -8.07
CA THR A 432 -1.92 -31.76 -6.91
C THR A 432 -2.96 -30.73 -7.38
N ALA A 433 -4.17 -30.85 -6.87
CA ALA A 433 -5.28 -29.93 -7.16
C ALA A 433 -5.68 -29.17 -5.91
N GLU A 434 -6.04 -27.89 -6.06
CA GLU A 434 -6.68 -27.08 -5.04
C GLU A 434 -7.95 -26.48 -5.61
N LEU A 435 -9.07 -26.78 -4.98
CA LEU A 435 -10.41 -26.31 -5.38
C LEU A 435 -11.00 -25.52 -4.22
N GLY A 436 -11.44 -24.31 -4.47
CA GLY A 436 -12.02 -23.44 -3.45
C GLY A 436 -13.31 -22.77 -3.88
N VAL A 437 -14.23 -22.63 -2.94
CA VAL A 437 -15.45 -21.83 -3.07
C VAL A 437 -15.59 -20.91 -1.86
N ARG A 438 -16.07 -19.68 -2.09
CA ARG A 438 -16.36 -18.70 -1.07
C ARG A 438 -17.66 -17.98 -1.40
N TYR A 439 -18.49 -17.85 -0.42
CA TYR A 439 -19.66 -16.97 -0.45
C TYR A 439 -19.40 -15.78 0.47
N GLU A 440 -19.72 -14.59 -0.01
CA GLU A 440 -19.59 -13.36 0.77
C GLU A 440 -20.82 -12.48 0.58
N ARG A 441 -21.32 -11.98 1.68
CA ARG A 441 -22.37 -10.97 1.72
C ARG A 441 -21.78 -9.64 2.17
N VAL A 442 -21.93 -8.63 1.32
CA VAL A 442 -21.53 -7.24 1.61
C VAL A 442 -22.77 -6.38 1.76
N ARG A 443 -22.89 -5.67 2.88
CA ARG A 443 -23.96 -4.70 3.12
C ARG A 443 -23.33 -3.33 3.26
N MET A 444 -23.94 -2.33 2.64
CA MET A 444 -23.51 -0.94 2.74
C MET A 444 -24.72 -0.03 2.96
N ASP A 445 -24.48 1.05 3.71
CA ASP A 445 -25.43 2.15 3.90
C ASP A 445 -24.66 3.44 4.24
N ALA A 446 -25.36 4.58 4.17
CA ALA A 446 -24.86 5.87 4.63
C ALA A 446 -26.00 6.73 5.13
N GLY A 447 -25.72 7.57 6.10
CA GLY A 447 -26.64 8.55 6.67
C GLY A 447 -26.90 9.73 5.72
N PRO A 448 -27.79 10.67 6.11
CA PRO A 448 -28.08 11.87 5.33
C PRO A 448 -26.90 12.83 5.36
N VAL A 449 -26.66 13.52 4.24
CA VAL A 449 -25.56 14.44 4.02
C VAL A 449 -26.04 15.89 3.91
N GLN A 450 -25.09 16.83 4.03
CA GLN A 450 -25.31 18.27 3.81
C GLN A 450 -24.04 18.93 3.25
N GLY A 451 -24.23 20.05 2.54
CA GLY A 451 -23.14 20.92 2.12
C GLY A 451 -22.85 22.04 3.12
N TYR A 452 -21.78 22.80 2.88
CA TYR A 452 -21.41 23.96 3.71
C TYR A 452 -22.47 25.04 3.77
N ASN A 453 -23.16 25.28 2.65
CA ASN A 453 -24.02 26.45 2.50
C ASN A 453 -25.45 26.04 2.13
N PRO A 454 -26.40 26.23 3.04
CA PRO A 454 -27.81 25.98 2.77
C PRO A 454 -28.51 27.13 2.02
N ALA A 455 -27.81 28.24 1.70
CA ALA A 455 -28.41 29.35 1.00
C ALA A 455 -28.62 29.08 -0.49
N SER A 456 -29.65 29.68 -1.08
CA SER A 456 -30.00 29.53 -2.50
C SER A 456 -29.17 30.38 -3.46
N ASN A 457 -27.93 30.76 -3.10
CA ASN A 457 -26.98 31.35 -4.02
C ASN A 457 -26.42 30.30 -4.99
N MET A 458 -25.73 30.73 -6.05
CA MET A 458 -25.28 29.84 -7.14
C MET A 458 -24.51 28.59 -6.63
N MET A 459 -23.68 28.72 -5.60
CA MET A 459 -22.92 27.63 -5.03
C MET A 459 -23.69 26.81 -3.99
N GLY A 460 -24.49 27.46 -3.16
CA GLY A 460 -25.40 26.79 -2.25
C GLY A 460 -26.46 25.98 -3.00
N SER A 461 -26.88 26.43 -4.20
CA SER A 461 -27.89 25.73 -5.00
C SER A 461 -27.41 24.33 -5.47
N TRP A 462 -26.15 24.18 -5.87
CA TRP A 462 -25.60 22.85 -6.23
C TRP A 462 -25.52 21.94 -5.01
N GLN A 463 -24.98 22.42 -3.89
CA GLN A 463 -24.87 21.64 -2.67
C GLN A 463 -26.25 21.23 -2.14
N MET A 464 -27.24 22.16 -2.14
CA MET A 464 -28.60 21.84 -1.72
C MET A 464 -29.29 20.83 -2.64
N ARG A 465 -29.18 21.01 -3.96
CA ARG A 465 -29.76 20.10 -4.95
C ARG A 465 -29.22 18.69 -4.78
N ASP A 466 -27.91 18.57 -4.74
CA ASP A 466 -27.24 17.29 -4.73
C ASP A 466 -27.46 16.55 -3.41
N ALA A 467 -27.40 17.26 -2.27
CA ALA A 467 -27.73 16.69 -0.96
C ALA A 467 -29.19 16.24 -0.89
N ALA A 468 -30.14 17.04 -1.45
CA ALA A 468 -31.55 16.65 -1.48
C ALA A 468 -31.79 15.39 -2.33
N LEU A 469 -31.13 15.28 -3.49
CA LEU A 469 -31.19 14.08 -4.34
C LEU A 469 -30.60 12.86 -3.63
N PHE A 470 -29.44 12.99 -3.01
CA PHE A 470 -28.79 11.92 -2.27
C PHE A 470 -29.63 11.47 -1.07
N ASN A 471 -30.16 12.41 -0.28
CA ASN A 471 -30.93 12.11 0.92
C ASN A 471 -32.30 11.48 0.60
N ALA A 472 -32.86 11.74 -0.59
CA ALA A 472 -34.10 11.13 -1.05
C ALA A 472 -33.90 9.73 -1.70
N ALA A 473 -32.67 9.37 -2.03
CA ALA A 473 -32.35 8.08 -2.65
C ALA A 473 -32.30 6.96 -1.59
N ASP A 474 -32.57 5.73 -2.04
CA ASP A 474 -32.24 4.52 -1.26
C ASP A 474 -30.73 4.30 -1.31
N ARG A 475 -30.09 4.34 -0.14
CA ARG A 475 -28.63 4.18 0.03
C ARG A 475 -28.24 2.81 0.52
N ALA A 476 -29.20 2.11 1.15
CA ALA A 476 -28.97 0.77 1.67
C ALA A 476 -28.86 -0.24 0.53
N ARG A 477 -27.81 -1.05 0.56
CA ARG A 477 -27.60 -2.09 -0.46
C ARG A 477 -27.02 -3.37 0.14
N SER A 478 -27.19 -4.48 -0.54
CA SER A 478 -26.65 -5.77 -0.16
C SER A 478 -26.28 -6.58 -1.37
N ASP A 479 -25.00 -6.96 -1.48
CA ASP A 479 -24.46 -7.78 -2.56
C ASP A 479 -24.20 -9.20 -2.04
N GLY A 480 -24.50 -10.21 -2.86
CA GLY A 480 -24.17 -11.61 -2.61
C GLY A 480 -23.15 -12.11 -3.63
N ASN A 481 -21.93 -12.35 -3.19
CA ASN A 481 -20.79 -12.63 -4.04
C ASN A 481 -20.35 -14.09 -3.92
N TRP A 482 -20.02 -14.72 -5.06
CA TRP A 482 -19.44 -16.05 -5.10
C TRP A 482 -18.06 -15.99 -5.75
N ASP A 483 -17.06 -16.46 -5.03
CA ASP A 483 -15.74 -16.73 -5.57
C ASP A 483 -15.55 -18.22 -5.76
N ALA A 484 -14.81 -18.60 -6.81
CA ALA A 484 -14.38 -19.95 -7.05
C ALA A 484 -12.96 -19.95 -7.59
N THR A 485 -12.13 -20.88 -7.12
CA THR A 485 -10.76 -21.09 -7.59
C THR A 485 -10.53 -22.56 -7.91
N ALA A 486 -9.80 -22.81 -8.98
CA ALA A 486 -9.27 -24.12 -9.34
C ALA A 486 -7.80 -23.95 -9.74
N ILE A 487 -6.92 -24.60 -9.01
CA ILE A 487 -5.49 -24.62 -9.28
C ILE A 487 -5.06 -26.06 -9.42
N LEU A 488 -4.33 -26.37 -10.49
CA LEU A 488 -3.81 -27.70 -10.75
C LEU A 488 -2.31 -27.60 -11.00
N ARG A 489 -1.51 -28.26 -10.20
CA ARG A 489 -0.05 -28.35 -10.39
C ARG A 489 0.33 -29.72 -10.90
N GLN A 490 1.20 -29.74 -11.90
CA GLN A 490 1.79 -30.92 -12.51
C GLN A 490 3.30 -30.87 -12.40
N SER A 491 3.91 -31.84 -11.75
CA SER A 491 5.35 -32.11 -11.84
C SER A 491 5.62 -32.96 -13.08
N VAL A 492 5.99 -32.29 -14.17
CA VAL A 492 6.22 -32.95 -15.48
C VAL A 492 7.51 -33.80 -15.45
N SER A 493 8.55 -33.22 -14.84
CA SER A 493 9.86 -33.87 -14.68
C SER A 493 10.61 -33.21 -13.51
N ASP A 494 11.79 -33.72 -13.18
CA ASP A 494 12.71 -33.15 -12.18
C ASP A 494 13.23 -31.73 -12.54
N ARG A 495 12.82 -31.20 -13.70
CA ARG A 495 13.26 -29.89 -14.22
C ARG A 495 12.12 -28.99 -14.69
N MET A 496 10.88 -29.44 -14.56
CA MET A 496 9.72 -28.69 -15.05
C MET A 496 8.48 -29.00 -14.25
N ASP A 497 7.91 -27.98 -13.65
CA ASP A 497 6.56 -27.97 -13.10
C ASP A 497 5.66 -27.03 -13.92
N ILE A 498 4.37 -27.35 -14.00
CA ILE A 498 3.35 -26.49 -14.62
C ILE A 498 2.23 -26.29 -13.61
N ALA A 499 1.80 -25.05 -13.41
CA ALA A 499 0.60 -24.74 -12.63
C ALA A 499 -0.45 -24.07 -13.54
N TYR A 500 -1.65 -24.66 -13.57
CA TYR A 500 -2.80 -24.13 -14.27
C TYR A 500 -3.72 -23.48 -13.23
N GLY A 501 -4.18 -22.26 -13.48
CA GLY A 501 -5.07 -21.55 -12.59
C GLY A 501 -6.27 -20.98 -13.31
N LEU A 502 -7.43 -21.13 -12.69
CA LEU A 502 -8.69 -20.50 -13.08
C LEU A 502 -9.37 -19.94 -11.84
N ALA A 503 -9.78 -18.67 -11.89
CA ALA A 503 -10.48 -18.05 -10.77
C ALA A 503 -11.65 -17.19 -11.27
N ARG A 504 -12.80 -17.32 -10.62
CA ARG A 504 -13.89 -16.35 -10.63
C ARG A 504 -13.82 -15.58 -9.30
N LYS A 505 -13.67 -14.26 -9.38
CA LYS A 505 -13.56 -13.37 -8.21
C LYS A 505 -14.55 -12.23 -8.34
N VAL A 506 -15.10 -11.78 -7.21
CA VAL A 506 -16.06 -10.69 -7.16
C VAL A 506 -15.62 -9.66 -6.12
N ARG A 507 -15.77 -8.38 -6.45
CA ARG A 507 -15.53 -7.25 -5.54
C ARG A 507 -16.76 -6.34 -5.53
N SER A 508 -17.31 -6.08 -4.35
CA SER A 508 -18.30 -5.03 -4.17
C SER A 508 -17.63 -3.65 -4.17
N PRO A 509 -18.32 -2.58 -4.59
CA PRO A 509 -17.76 -1.22 -4.56
C PRO A 509 -17.32 -0.79 -3.15
N GLY A 510 -16.38 0.16 -3.10
CA GLY A 510 -15.98 0.86 -1.86
C GLY A 510 -16.94 2.00 -1.52
N LEU A 511 -16.88 2.49 -0.26
CA LEU A 511 -17.75 3.61 0.18
C LEU A 511 -17.49 4.87 -0.65
N TYR A 512 -16.23 5.14 -1.01
CA TYR A 512 -15.85 6.30 -1.83
C TYR A 512 -16.14 6.15 -3.33
N GLU A 513 -16.47 4.95 -3.81
CA GLU A 513 -16.99 4.77 -5.16
C GLU A 513 -18.51 5.00 -5.22
N VAL A 514 -19.21 4.79 -4.08
CA VAL A 514 -20.68 4.80 -4.02
C VAL A 514 -21.22 6.14 -3.51
N PHE A 515 -20.73 6.69 -2.41
CA PHE A 515 -21.39 7.71 -1.62
C PHE A 515 -20.94 9.18 -1.81
N PRO A 516 -19.78 9.56 -2.38
CA PRO A 516 -19.51 10.96 -2.70
C PRO A 516 -20.59 11.51 -3.64
N TRP A 517 -21.33 12.48 -3.16
CA TRP A 517 -22.60 12.90 -3.76
C TRP A 517 -22.56 14.23 -4.51
N SER A 518 -21.62 15.10 -4.15
CA SER A 518 -21.63 16.50 -4.59
C SER A 518 -21.02 16.66 -5.98
N THR A 519 -21.74 17.29 -6.88
CA THR A 519 -21.24 17.73 -8.18
C THR A 519 -20.50 19.06 -8.10
N TRP A 520 -20.51 19.75 -6.95
CA TRP A 520 -19.72 20.94 -6.75
C TRP A 520 -18.25 20.64 -6.97
N THR A 521 -17.65 21.31 -7.95
CA THR A 521 -16.33 20.97 -8.47
C THR A 521 -15.25 20.91 -7.38
N MET A 522 -15.29 21.84 -6.41
CA MET A 522 -14.32 21.83 -5.30
C MET A 522 -14.51 20.62 -4.38
N ALA A 523 -15.73 20.13 -4.19
CA ALA A 523 -15.95 18.90 -3.44
C ALA A 523 -15.54 17.66 -4.25
N ALA A 524 -15.89 17.64 -5.53
CA ALA A 524 -15.53 16.51 -6.40
C ALA A 524 -14.01 16.27 -6.47
N VAL A 525 -13.18 17.34 -6.57
CA VAL A 525 -11.73 17.22 -6.65
C VAL A 525 -11.06 16.75 -5.36
N MET A 526 -11.78 16.76 -4.24
CA MET A 526 -11.31 16.21 -2.98
C MET A 526 -11.51 14.69 -2.92
N ASN A 527 -12.39 14.12 -3.74
CA ASN A 527 -12.64 12.70 -3.85
C ASN A 527 -11.79 12.12 -5.00
N ASN A 528 -10.50 11.93 -4.78
CA ASN A 528 -9.55 11.44 -5.78
C ASN A 528 -8.57 10.44 -5.17
N PHE A 529 -8.95 9.17 -5.09
CA PHE A 529 -8.07 8.14 -4.57
C PHE A 529 -7.12 7.51 -5.62
N VAL A 530 -7.23 7.88 -6.90
CA VAL A 530 -6.36 7.35 -7.96
C VAL A 530 -5.14 8.23 -8.28
N GLY A 531 -5.04 9.45 -7.73
CA GLY A 531 -3.87 10.32 -7.89
C GLY A 531 -3.73 10.98 -9.26
N ASP A 532 -4.79 11.02 -10.09
CA ASP A 532 -4.78 11.64 -11.42
C ASP A 532 -5.10 13.14 -11.41
N GLY A 533 -5.38 13.69 -10.22
CA GLY A 533 -5.71 15.12 -10.04
C GLY A 533 -7.12 15.51 -10.45
N ASN A 534 -7.91 14.63 -11.05
CA ASN A 534 -9.31 14.86 -11.40
C ASN A 534 -10.23 14.84 -10.17
N GLY A 535 -11.50 15.21 -10.34
CA GLY A 535 -12.53 15.12 -9.31
C GLY A 535 -13.47 13.95 -9.56
N TYR A 536 -13.97 13.32 -8.51
CA TYR A 536 -14.84 12.15 -8.62
C TYR A 536 -16.17 12.32 -7.90
N ILE A 537 -17.22 11.79 -8.51
CA ILE A 537 -18.58 11.70 -7.96
C ILE A 537 -18.92 10.20 -7.87
N GLY A 538 -19.46 9.79 -6.74
CA GLY A 538 -19.91 8.43 -6.51
C GLY A 538 -21.17 8.08 -7.31
N ASN A 539 -21.54 6.79 -7.24
CA ASN A 539 -22.73 6.29 -7.92
C ASN A 539 -23.40 5.20 -7.09
N LEU A 540 -24.58 5.49 -6.57
CA LEU A 540 -25.41 4.56 -5.78
C LEU A 540 -25.80 3.28 -6.54
N ALA A 541 -25.79 3.32 -7.89
CA ALA A 541 -26.21 2.24 -8.75
C ALA A 541 -25.08 1.27 -9.20
N LEU A 542 -23.87 1.40 -8.65
CA LEU A 542 -22.75 0.53 -9.01
C LEU A 542 -23.03 -0.93 -8.67
N ALA A 543 -22.79 -1.83 -9.61
CA ALA A 543 -22.80 -3.27 -9.40
C ALA A 543 -21.40 -3.78 -8.97
N PRO A 544 -21.31 -4.95 -8.32
CA PRO A 544 -20.03 -5.59 -8.04
C PRO A 544 -19.26 -5.95 -9.31
N GLU A 545 -17.92 -5.73 -9.31
CA GLU A 545 -17.02 -6.20 -10.36
C GLU A 545 -16.90 -7.71 -10.33
N ARG A 546 -16.92 -8.36 -11.49
CA ARG A 546 -16.81 -9.82 -11.64
C ARG A 546 -15.68 -10.18 -12.59
N ALA A 547 -14.59 -10.67 -12.06
CA ALA A 547 -13.42 -11.06 -12.84
C ALA A 547 -13.36 -12.57 -13.05
N LEU A 548 -13.05 -12.97 -14.27
CA LEU A 548 -12.66 -14.33 -14.65
C LEU A 548 -11.21 -14.28 -15.11
N THR A 549 -10.32 -14.93 -14.35
CA THR A 549 -8.88 -14.96 -14.61
C THR A 549 -8.41 -16.38 -14.92
N ALA A 550 -7.65 -16.52 -15.99
CA ALA A 550 -6.92 -17.75 -16.31
C ALA A 550 -5.44 -17.47 -16.42
N SER A 551 -4.60 -18.37 -15.89
CA SER A 551 -3.15 -18.30 -16.02
C SER A 551 -2.53 -19.69 -16.11
N VAL A 552 -1.36 -19.76 -16.73
CA VAL A 552 -0.50 -20.95 -16.71
C VAL A 552 0.89 -20.50 -16.30
N THR A 553 1.46 -21.15 -15.27
CA THR A 553 2.82 -20.89 -14.84
C THR A 553 3.70 -22.06 -15.25
N PHE A 554 4.72 -21.80 -16.03
CA PHE A 554 5.80 -22.74 -16.36
C PHE A 554 6.96 -22.46 -15.41
N ASP A 555 7.34 -23.43 -14.60
CA ASP A 555 8.51 -23.38 -13.72
C ASP A 555 9.57 -24.33 -14.27
N LEU A 556 10.59 -23.75 -14.89
CA LEU A 556 11.74 -24.47 -15.45
C LEU A 556 12.93 -24.31 -14.51
N HIS A 557 13.56 -25.39 -14.12
CA HIS A 557 14.66 -25.35 -13.17
C HIS A 557 15.69 -26.47 -13.38
N ALA A 558 16.89 -26.25 -12.88
CA ALA A 558 17.83 -27.36 -12.74
C ALA A 558 17.36 -28.34 -11.65
N ALA A 559 17.74 -29.60 -11.72
CA ALA A 559 17.38 -30.61 -10.70
C ALA A 559 17.87 -30.22 -9.29
N ASP A 560 18.97 -29.49 -9.19
CA ASP A 560 19.53 -28.91 -7.96
C ASP A 560 19.10 -27.46 -7.71
N ARG A 561 18.17 -26.94 -8.49
CA ARG A 561 17.63 -25.55 -8.44
C ARG A 561 18.71 -24.45 -8.45
N ARG A 562 19.93 -24.74 -8.94
CA ARG A 562 20.94 -23.68 -9.12
C ARG A 562 20.55 -22.61 -10.13
N TRP A 563 19.60 -22.88 -11.00
CA TRP A 563 18.87 -21.90 -11.79
C TRP A 563 17.40 -22.25 -11.87
N GLU A 564 16.56 -21.26 -11.95
CA GLU A 564 15.13 -21.40 -12.20
C GLU A 564 14.62 -20.23 -13.05
N LEU A 565 13.60 -20.50 -13.86
CA LEU A 565 12.91 -19.54 -14.71
C LEU A 565 11.43 -19.83 -14.64
N GLN A 566 10.64 -18.87 -14.20
CA GLN A 566 9.19 -18.93 -14.20
C GLN A 566 8.63 -18.00 -15.27
N ALA A 567 7.63 -18.47 -16.03
CA ALA A 567 6.90 -17.70 -17.02
C ALA A 567 5.40 -17.89 -16.77
N THR A 568 4.67 -16.79 -16.57
CA THR A 568 3.23 -16.81 -16.29
C THR A 568 2.48 -15.92 -17.26
N PRO A 569 2.04 -16.41 -18.43
CA PRO A 569 1.00 -15.77 -19.22
C PRO A 569 -0.34 -15.81 -18.49
N TYR A 570 -1.13 -14.73 -18.61
CA TYR A 570 -2.44 -14.63 -17.97
C TYR A 570 -3.41 -13.78 -18.79
N VAL A 571 -4.70 -13.99 -18.55
CA VAL A 571 -5.79 -13.16 -19.06
C VAL A 571 -6.87 -13.02 -17.99
N THR A 572 -7.39 -11.81 -17.84
CA THR A 572 -8.50 -11.47 -16.94
C THR A 572 -9.57 -10.72 -17.72
N SER A 573 -10.79 -11.22 -17.70
CA SER A 573 -11.98 -10.54 -18.22
C SER A 573 -12.84 -10.08 -17.04
N ILE A 574 -13.21 -8.81 -17.01
CA ILE A 574 -13.96 -8.21 -15.91
C ILE A 574 -15.26 -7.64 -16.47
N ALA A 575 -16.37 -8.19 -16.01
CA ALA A 575 -17.67 -7.61 -16.21
C ALA A 575 -17.99 -6.63 -15.08
N ASP A 576 -18.70 -5.55 -15.40
CA ASP A 576 -19.06 -4.49 -14.47
C ASP A 576 -17.83 -3.80 -13.80
N TYR A 577 -16.70 -3.72 -14.49
CA TYR A 577 -15.52 -3.00 -14.04
C TYR A 577 -15.89 -1.55 -13.66
N ILE A 578 -15.54 -1.11 -12.45
CA ILE A 578 -15.82 0.24 -11.99
C ILE A 578 -14.79 1.18 -12.59
N ASP A 579 -15.18 1.85 -13.68
CA ASP A 579 -14.41 2.89 -14.34
C ASP A 579 -15.12 4.24 -14.16
N ALA A 580 -14.82 5.24 -14.97
CA ALA A 580 -15.40 6.56 -14.87
C ALA A 580 -15.74 7.14 -16.24
N ILE A 581 -16.69 8.06 -16.27
CA ILE A 581 -17.03 8.90 -17.43
C ILE A 581 -16.89 10.37 -17.05
N GLN A 582 -16.58 11.22 -18.02
CA GLN A 582 -16.54 12.66 -17.79
C GLN A 582 -17.96 13.21 -17.53
N TRP A 583 -18.09 13.96 -16.45
CA TRP A 583 -19.35 14.49 -15.96
C TRP A 583 -19.39 16.01 -16.03
N ASN A 584 -20.55 16.56 -16.38
CA ASN A 584 -20.78 17.99 -16.36
C ASN A 584 -21.53 18.35 -15.06
N PRO A 585 -20.88 19.03 -14.09
CA PRO A 585 -21.51 19.44 -12.83
C PRO A 585 -22.71 20.37 -13.01
N ASP A 586 -22.69 21.25 -14.01
CA ASP A 586 -23.73 22.26 -14.22
C ASP A 586 -25.06 21.62 -14.67
N THR A 587 -24.96 20.68 -15.58
CA THR A 587 -26.13 19.96 -16.12
C THR A 587 -26.47 18.69 -15.36
N ASN A 588 -25.58 18.27 -14.45
CA ASN A 588 -25.64 16.98 -13.74
C ASN A 588 -25.83 15.79 -14.70
N ALA A 589 -25.05 15.76 -15.77
CA ALA A 589 -25.13 14.75 -16.84
C ALA A 589 -23.74 14.42 -17.38
N ALA A 590 -23.65 13.28 -18.10
CA ALA A 590 -22.44 12.91 -18.85
C ALA A 590 -22.08 14.03 -19.85
N ARG A 591 -20.79 14.32 -20.02
CA ARG A 591 -20.33 15.31 -21.00
C ARG A 591 -20.52 14.77 -22.41
N SER A 592 -21.14 15.58 -23.25
CA SER A 592 -21.26 15.31 -24.70
C SER A 592 -19.96 15.64 -25.46
N VAL A 593 -19.17 16.60 -24.96
CA VAL A 593 -17.87 16.99 -25.48
C VAL A 593 -16.84 16.75 -24.40
N PRO A 594 -15.88 15.83 -24.63
CA PRO A 594 -14.83 15.54 -23.65
C PRO A 594 -13.91 16.74 -23.41
N VAL A 595 -13.54 16.95 -22.14
CA VAL A 595 -12.42 17.81 -21.75
C VAL A 595 -11.14 17.06 -22.10
N ARG A 596 -10.19 17.75 -22.74
CA ARG A 596 -8.89 17.19 -23.13
C ARG A 596 -7.76 18.04 -22.58
N ASN A 597 -6.66 17.37 -22.19
CA ASN A 597 -5.45 18.02 -21.67
C ASN A 597 -5.73 19.01 -20.53
N ALA A 598 -6.61 18.63 -19.62
CA ALA A 598 -7.01 19.44 -18.47
C ALA A 598 -7.66 18.54 -17.39
N PHE A 599 -7.71 19.06 -16.17
CA PHE A 599 -8.45 18.40 -15.08
C PHE A 599 -9.96 18.45 -15.37
N THR A 600 -10.66 17.39 -15.01
CA THR A 600 -12.09 17.24 -15.23
C THR A 600 -12.79 16.62 -14.03
N VAL A 601 -14.12 16.68 -14.02
CA VAL A 601 -14.96 15.95 -13.07
C VAL A 601 -15.41 14.66 -13.73
N LEU A 602 -15.32 13.57 -13.00
CA LEU A 602 -15.63 12.20 -13.40
C LEU A 602 -16.73 11.62 -12.49
N LYS A 603 -17.52 10.70 -13.02
CA LYS A 603 -18.48 9.92 -12.26
C LYS A 603 -18.21 8.44 -12.46
N TYR A 604 -18.21 7.66 -11.38
CA TYR A 604 -18.04 6.21 -11.43
C TYR A 604 -19.20 5.54 -12.13
N VAL A 605 -18.87 4.57 -13.01
CA VAL A 605 -19.84 3.75 -13.75
C VAL A 605 -19.28 2.34 -13.95
N ASN A 606 -20.18 1.36 -14.08
CA ASN A 606 -19.78 0.02 -14.48
C ASN A 606 -19.58 -0.05 -16.00
N GLN A 607 -18.50 -0.67 -16.42
CA GLN A 607 -18.12 -0.95 -17.81
C GLN A 607 -17.46 -2.33 -17.87
N ASP A 608 -17.15 -2.85 -19.04
CA ASP A 608 -16.41 -4.10 -19.15
C ASP A 608 -14.95 -3.83 -19.44
N ALA A 609 -14.07 -4.64 -18.86
CA ALA A 609 -12.63 -4.51 -19.06
C ALA A 609 -11.97 -5.88 -19.36
N ARG A 610 -10.80 -5.81 -20.00
CA ARG A 610 -9.95 -6.96 -20.24
C ARG A 610 -8.51 -6.60 -20.01
N LEU A 611 -7.80 -7.47 -19.25
CA LEU A 611 -6.36 -7.38 -19.06
C LEU A 611 -5.72 -8.70 -19.52
N HIS A 612 -4.53 -8.62 -20.11
CA HIS A 612 -3.69 -9.78 -20.38
C HIS A 612 -2.22 -9.38 -20.32
N GLY A 613 -1.38 -10.34 -20.05
CA GLY A 613 0.03 -10.03 -19.89
C GLY A 613 0.91 -11.25 -19.65
N LEU A 614 2.16 -10.96 -19.34
CA LEU A 614 3.20 -11.95 -19.09
C LEU A 614 4.07 -11.47 -17.93
N ASP A 615 4.23 -12.33 -16.93
CA ASP A 615 5.21 -12.18 -15.87
C ASP A 615 6.32 -13.20 -16.06
N LEU A 616 7.58 -12.74 -16.04
CA LEU A 616 8.77 -13.57 -16.03
C LEU A 616 9.55 -13.30 -14.75
N SER A 617 10.09 -14.35 -14.15
CA SER A 617 11.08 -14.23 -13.09
C SER A 617 12.10 -15.37 -13.21
N GLY A 618 13.33 -15.08 -12.82
CA GLY A 618 14.37 -16.11 -12.84
C GLY A 618 15.53 -15.78 -11.93
N LYS A 619 16.24 -16.81 -11.53
CA LYS A 619 17.50 -16.71 -10.80
C LYS A 619 18.47 -17.78 -11.28
N ALA A 620 19.75 -17.46 -11.26
CA ALA A 620 20.82 -18.39 -11.63
C ALA A 620 22.09 -18.12 -10.82
N ARG A 621 22.69 -19.17 -10.26
CA ARG A 621 24.06 -19.12 -9.75
C ARG A 621 25.01 -19.20 -10.93
N LEU A 622 25.76 -18.12 -11.18
CA LEU A 622 26.60 -17.98 -12.36
C LEU A 622 27.97 -18.62 -12.16
N ALA A 623 28.63 -18.31 -11.06
CA ALA A 623 29.99 -18.77 -10.78
C ALA A 623 30.30 -18.76 -9.28
N GLU A 624 31.23 -19.62 -8.89
CA GLU A 624 31.90 -19.58 -7.59
C GLU A 624 33.41 -19.52 -7.85
N THR A 625 34.03 -18.46 -7.39
CA THR A 625 35.44 -18.11 -7.66
C THR A 625 36.11 -17.61 -6.39
N GLY A 626 37.41 -17.35 -6.43
CA GLY A 626 38.12 -16.69 -5.33
C GLY A 626 37.61 -15.26 -5.03
N LEU A 627 36.81 -14.68 -5.94
CA LEU A 627 36.11 -13.38 -5.74
C LEU A 627 34.69 -13.56 -5.19
N GLY A 628 34.30 -14.75 -4.78
CA GLY A 628 33.01 -15.07 -4.18
C GLY A 628 32.03 -15.77 -5.09
N VAL A 629 30.80 -15.88 -4.62
CA VAL A 629 29.67 -16.50 -5.31
C VAL A 629 28.89 -15.43 -6.04
N PHE A 630 28.76 -15.57 -7.36
CA PHE A 630 27.99 -14.68 -8.21
C PHE A 630 26.66 -15.32 -8.58
N ALA A 631 25.57 -14.55 -8.43
CA ALA A 631 24.25 -14.96 -8.88
C ALA A 631 23.55 -13.82 -9.64
N LEU A 632 22.68 -14.20 -10.55
CA LEU A 632 21.82 -13.29 -11.31
C LEU A 632 20.38 -13.60 -10.96
N GLN A 633 19.60 -12.57 -10.68
CA GLN A 633 18.15 -12.67 -10.59
C GLN A 633 17.48 -11.56 -11.40
N GLY A 634 16.29 -11.82 -11.92
CA GLY A 634 15.61 -10.83 -12.70
C GLY A 634 14.13 -11.08 -12.82
N THR A 635 13.41 -10.00 -13.13
CA THR A 635 11.98 -10.02 -13.41
C THR A 635 11.69 -9.19 -14.65
N LEU A 636 10.67 -9.58 -15.41
CA LEU A 636 10.10 -8.81 -16.49
C LEU A 636 8.58 -8.92 -16.39
N SER A 637 7.90 -7.80 -16.52
CA SER A 637 6.44 -7.75 -16.49
C SER A 637 5.91 -6.89 -17.63
N TRP A 638 4.85 -7.38 -18.24
CA TRP A 638 4.12 -6.66 -19.26
C TRP A 638 2.63 -6.91 -19.08
N VAL A 639 1.84 -5.83 -19.11
CA VAL A 639 0.38 -5.88 -19.03
C VAL A 639 -0.23 -4.94 -20.06
N HIS A 640 -1.23 -5.42 -20.77
CA HIS A 640 -2.13 -4.61 -21.58
C HIS A 640 -3.53 -4.68 -20.99
N GLY A 641 -4.23 -3.55 -20.89
CA GLY A 641 -5.58 -3.46 -20.34
C GLY A 641 -6.43 -2.47 -21.11
N GLU A 642 -7.63 -2.89 -21.48
CA GLU A 642 -8.56 -2.14 -22.29
C GLU A 642 -9.94 -2.11 -21.63
N ASN A 643 -10.57 -0.96 -21.61
CA ASN A 643 -12.00 -0.81 -21.35
C ASN A 643 -12.75 -1.27 -22.58
N ARG A 644 -13.45 -2.39 -22.51
CA ARG A 644 -14.13 -3.02 -23.62
C ARG A 644 -15.41 -2.29 -24.08
N THR A 645 -15.96 -1.46 -23.20
CA THR A 645 -17.15 -0.65 -23.49
C THR A 645 -16.80 0.57 -24.33
N THR A 646 -15.65 1.18 -24.08
CA THR A 646 -15.25 2.45 -24.71
C THR A 646 -14.07 2.31 -25.69
N GLY A 647 -13.27 1.24 -25.58
CA GLY A 647 -12.01 1.08 -26.30
C GLY A 647 -10.88 1.92 -25.73
N ASP A 648 -11.06 2.54 -24.55
CA ASP A 648 -10.03 3.35 -23.88
C ASP A 648 -9.03 2.48 -23.11
N GLY A 649 -7.81 2.99 -22.88
CA GLY A 649 -6.84 2.37 -22.00
C GLY A 649 -7.30 2.42 -20.55
N LEU A 650 -7.01 1.36 -19.76
CA LEU A 650 -7.24 1.41 -18.32
C LEU A 650 -6.22 2.29 -17.63
N TYR A 651 -6.68 3.05 -16.61
CA TYR A 651 -5.85 3.99 -15.87
C TYR A 651 -4.78 3.28 -15.02
N ASN A 652 -3.65 3.98 -14.86
CA ASN A 652 -2.57 3.68 -13.90
C ASN A 652 -1.90 2.31 -14.10
N ARG A 653 -1.81 1.85 -15.36
CA ARG A 653 -1.06 0.63 -15.70
C ARG A 653 0.43 0.92 -15.84
N MET A 654 1.25 0.06 -15.27
CA MET A 654 2.69 0.11 -15.48
C MET A 654 3.04 -0.38 -16.89
N PRO A 655 3.83 0.36 -17.68
CA PRO A 655 4.32 -0.14 -18.97
C PRO A 655 5.26 -1.33 -18.77
N ALA A 656 5.67 -1.98 -19.87
CA ALA A 656 6.63 -3.07 -19.81
C ALA A 656 7.87 -2.65 -19.03
N ASN A 657 8.26 -3.49 -18.06
CA ASN A 657 9.35 -3.17 -17.15
C ASN A 657 10.15 -4.43 -16.80
N ALA A 658 11.42 -4.23 -16.52
CA ALA A 658 12.34 -5.28 -16.15
C ALA A 658 13.26 -4.81 -15.02
N ARG A 659 13.62 -5.73 -14.15
CA ARG A 659 14.62 -5.55 -13.09
C ARG A 659 15.62 -6.70 -13.17
N LEU A 660 16.92 -6.39 -13.14
CA LEU A 660 17.99 -7.36 -13.23
C LEU A 660 19.03 -7.06 -12.16
N SER A 661 19.28 -7.99 -11.25
CA SER A 661 20.24 -7.86 -10.15
C SER A 661 21.37 -8.89 -10.30
N LEU A 662 22.59 -8.43 -10.40
CA LEU A 662 23.81 -9.23 -10.24
C LEU A 662 24.27 -9.10 -8.79
N THR A 663 24.30 -10.23 -8.06
CA THR A 663 24.74 -10.29 -6.67
C THR A 663 26.09 -10.99 -6.55
N GLN A 664 26.89 -10.56 -5.58
CA GLN A 664 28.18 -11.16 -5.21
C GLN A 664 28.23 -11.36 -3.70
N ARG A 665 28.55 -12.59 -3.24
CA ARG A 665 28.78 -12.91 -1.83
C ARG A 665 30.23 -13.30 -1.60
N LEU A 666 30.91 -12.58 -0.70
CA LEU A 666 32.31 -12.82 -0.36
C LEU A 666 32.64 -12.41 1.07
N GLY A 667 33.05 -13.35 1.94
CA GLY A 667 33.61 -13.04 3.25
C GLY A 667 32.68 -12.22 4.16
N GLY A 668 31.37 -12.52 4.14
CA GLY A 668 30.34 -11.80 4.91
C GLY A 668 29.84 -10.52 4.23
N TRP A 669 30.33 -10.18 3.05
CA TRP A 669 29.79 -9.14 2.19
C TRP A 669 28.75 -9.70 1.23
N ASP A 670 27.62 -8.98 1.14
CA ASP A 670 26.59 -9.14 0.12
C ASP A 670 26.55 -7.85 -0.72
N ASN A 671 26.94 -7.95 -1.99
CA ASN A 671 27.00 -6.82 -2.91
C ASN A 671 25.99 -7.03 -4.03
N ALA A 672 25.33 -5.98 -4.49
CA ALA A 672 24.40 -6.07 -5.61
C ALA A 672 24.54 -4.86 -6.56
N LEU A 673 24.48 -5.15 -7.85
CA LEU A 673 24.29 -4.21 -8.94
C LEU A 673 22.93 -4.46 -9.55
N GLU A 674 22.01 -3.50 -9.46
CA GLU A 674 20.64 -3.65 -9.94
C GLU A 674 20.36 -2.66 -11.08
N LEU A 675 19.87 -3.18 -12.20
CA LEU A 675 19.35 -2.43 -13.35
C LEU A 675 17.82 -2.48 -13.31
N VAL A 676 17.18 -1.31 -13.39
CA VAL A 676 15.73 -1.15 -13.61
C VAL A 676 15.52 -0.53 -14.97
N ALA A 677 14.73 -1.15 -15.83
CA ALA A 677 14.39 -0.67 -17.16
C ALA A 677 12.87 -0.59 -17.30
N VAL A 678 12.37 0.55 -17.75
CA VAL A 678 10.94 0.84 -17.90
C VAL A 678 10.70 1.40 -19.29
N ALA A 679 9.76 0.82 -20.01
CA ALA A 679 9.36 1.29 -21.34
C ALA A 679 8.60 2.62 -21.27
N ARG A 680 8.44 3.29 -22.41
CA ARG A 680 7.52 4.42 -22.53
C ARG A 680 6.10 3.98 -22.20
N LYS A 681 5.36 4.83 -21.47
CA LYS A 681 3.92 4.71 -21.24
C LYS A 681 3.20 5.63 -22.23
N ASP A 682 2.58 5.07 -23.23
CA ASP A 682 1.77 5.74 -24.25
C ASP A 682 0.36 5.16 -24.39
N ASP A 683 0.11 4.00 -23.76
CA ASP A 683 -1.21 3.41 -23.62
C ASP A 683 -1.84 3.93 -22.30
N VAL A 684 -2.60 5.01 -22.40
CA VAL A 684 -3.13 5.81 -21.29
C VAL A 684 -4.64 5.96 -21.34
N SER A 685 -5.27 6.23 -20.18
CA SER A 685 -6.71 6.50 -20.08
C SER A 685 -7.04 7.89 -20.61
N GLN A 686 -7.71 7.96 -21.75
CA GLN A 686 -8.13 9.21 -22.39
C GLN A 686 -9.26 9.89 -21.61
N VAL A 687 -10.14 9.13 -20.98
CA VAL A 687 -11.26 9.67 -20.19
C VAL A 687 -10.75 10.46 -18.99
N ARG A 688 -9.61 10.06 -18.42
CA ARG A 688 -8.96 10.72 -17.28
C ARG A 688 -7.89 11.75 -17.68
N ASN A 689 -7.63 11.93 -18.95
CA ASN A 689 -6.51 12.74 -19.43
C ASN A 689 -5.18 12.29 -18.79
N GLU A 690 -4.95 10.98 -18.67
CA GLU A 690 -3.76 10.41 -18.07
C GLU A 690 -2.50 10.83 -18.84
N LEU A 691 -1.42 11.09 -18.10
CA LEU A 691 -0.18 11.60 -18.69
C LEU A 691 0.70 10.46 -19.22
N GLU A 692 1.21 10.64 -20.43
CA GLU A 692 2.25 9.78 -21.00
C GLU A 692 3.60 10.03 -20.30
N THR A 693 4.46 9.02 -20.19
CA THR A 693 5.81 9.17 -19.66
C THR A 693 6.85 8.53 -20.57
N ALA A 694 8.04 9.13 -20.65
CA ALA A 694 9.17 8.57 -21.39
C ALA A 694 9.71 7.31 -20.68
N GLY A 695 10.25 6.38 -21.45
CA GLY A 695 10.98 5.24 -20.92
C GLY A 695 12.31 5.64 -20.28
N TYR A 696 12.77 4.85 -19.30
CA TYR A 696 14.01 5.13 -18.58
C TYR A 696 14.73 3.86 -18.13
N GLY A 697 16.01 4.03 -17.78
CA GLY A 697 16.82 3.01 -17.10
C GLY A 697 17.51 3.60 -15.89
N LEU A 698 17.53 2.89 -14.78
CA LEU A 698 18.22 3.25 -13.54
C LEU A 698 19.21 2.16 -13.15
N LEU A 699 20.30 2.56 -12.54
CA LEU A 699 21.28 1.65 -11.97
C LEU A 699 21.42 1.94 -10.48
N HIS A 700 21.39 0.87 -9.66
CA HIS A 700 21.54 0.96 -8.22
C HIS A 700 22.72 0.10 -7.77
N LEU A 701 23.42 0.53 -6.73
CA LEU A 701 24.48 -0.21 -6.06
C LEU A 701 24.12 -0.42 -4.60
N ARG A 702 24.27 -1.64 -4.12
CA ARG A 702 24.01 -2.00 -2.72
C ARG A 702 25.14 -2.82 -2.17
N PHE A 703 25.52 -2.56 -0.93
CA PHE A 703 26.55 -3.23 -0.20
C PHE A 703 26.06 -3.49 1.21
N SER A 704 26.19 -4.72 1.68
CA SER A 704 25.81 -5.12 3.03
C SER A 704 26.91 -5.97 3.64
N ARG A 705 27.17 -5.81 4.91
CA ARG A 705 28.05 -6.67 5.67
C ARG A 705 27.46 -6.98 7.03
N ALA A 706 27.36 -8.27 7.35
CA ALA A 706 26.94 -8.75 8.65
C ALA A 706 28.12 -9.35 9.41
N TRP A 707 28.20 -9.00 10.70
CA TRP A 707 28.99 -9.66 11.76
C TRP A 707 28.01 -10.32 12.72
N SER A 708 28.51 -10.94 13.77
CA SER A 708 27.62 -11.66 14.73
C SER A 708 26.51 -10.78 15.33
N ALA A 709 26.81 -9.53 15.68
CA ALA A 709 25.86 -8.63 16.32
C ALA A 709 25.63 -7.33 15.54
N LEU A 710 26.41 -7.05 14.51
CA LEU A 710 26.40 -5.79 13.78
C LEU A 710 26.18 -6.02 12.29
N ARG A 711 25.25 -5.30 11.70
CA ARG A 711 25.07 -5.21 10.25
C ARG A 711 25.23 -3.75 9.79
N VAL A 712 25.90 -3.55 8.67
CA VAL A 712 26.06 -2.27 8.01
C VAL A 712 25.61 -2.39 6.57
N ASP A 713 24.69 -1.56 6.15
CA ASP A 713 24.19 -1.46 4.78
C ASP A 713 24.50 -0.06 4.22
N PHE A 714 24.95 0.02 2.99
CA PHE A 714 25.11 1.28 2.28
C PHE A 714 24.96 1.10 0.78
N GLY A 715 24.62 2.18 0.10
CA GLY A 715 24.43 2.10 -1.34
C GLY A 715 24.12 3.42 -2.02
N VAL A 716 23.85 3.30 -3.30
CA VAL A 716 23.48 4.42 -4.16
C VAL A 716 22.29 4.03 -5.01
N GLU A 717 21.19 4.74 -4.81
CA GLU A 717 20.03 4.65 -5.68
C GLU A 717 20.18 5.66 -6.83
N ASN A 718 19.75 5.31 -8.04
CA ASN A 718 19.87 6.14 -9.25
C ASN A 718 21.29 6.68 -9.43
N LEU A 719 22.27 5.78 -9.58
CA LEU A 719 23.71 6.08 -9.62
C LEU A 719 24.08 7.23 -10.57
N PHE A 720 23.43 7.30 -11.74
CA PHE A 720 23.72 8.29 -12.77
C PHE A 720 22.90 9.57 -12.67
N ASP A 721 22.14 9.74 -11.58
CA ASP A 721 21.26 10.89 -11.36
C ASP A 721 20.30 11.14 -12.54
N ARG A 722 19.75 10.07 -13.08
CA ARG A 722 18.85 10.13 -14.22
C ARG A 722 17.55 10.83 -13.84
N HIS A 723 17.20 11.87 -14.61
CA HIS A 723 15.86 12.44 -14.56
C HIS A 723 14.86 11.51 -15.27
N TYR A 724 13.73 11.22 -14.60
CA TYR A 724 12.64 10.39 -15.12
C TYR A 724 11.32 10.76 -14.48
N ALA A 725 10.21 10.45 -15.13
CA ALA A 725 8.87 10.58 -14.57
C ALA A 725 8.33 9.21 -14.12
N LEU A 726 7.54 9.20 -13.05
CA LEU A 726 6.88 7.99 -12.53
C LEU A 726 5.69 7.63 -13.42
N PRO A 727 5.66 6.46 -14.09
CA PRO A 727 4.57 6.09 -15.01
C PRO A 727 3.21 5.96 -14.33
N THR A 728 3.21 5.68 -13.01
CA THR A 728 2.01 5.59 -12.18
C THR A 728 1.93 6.71 -11.14
N GLY A 729 2.72 7.78 -11.31
CA GLY A 729 2.78 8.92 -10.38
C GLY A 729 1.61 9.89 -10.50
N GLY A 730 0.81 9.80 -11.56
CA GLY A 730 -0.30 10.73 -11.81
C GLY A 730 0.18 12.14 -12.23
N ALA A 731 -0.66 13.14 -11.94
CA ALA A 731 -0.37 14.54 -12.25
C ALA A 731 0.27 15.25 -11.06
N TYR A 732 1.33 16.02 -11.31
CA TYR A 732 2.02 16.81 -10.27
C TYR A 732 1.13 17.96 -9.76
N LEU A 733 0.82 17.93 -8.49
CA LEU A 733 0.04 18.93 -7.74
C LEU A 733 0.77 19.38 -6.45
N GLY A 734 2.07 19.11 -6.35
CA GLY A 734 2.84 19.21 -5.11
C GLY A 734 3.21 20.63 -4.70
N GLN A 735 2.79 21.69 -5.43
CA GLN A 735 3.22 23.06 -5.15
C GLN A 735 2.20 24.09 -5.66
N GLY A 736 2.00 25.16 -4.89
CA GLY A 736 1.23 26.32 -5.32
C GLY A 736 -0.27 26.20 -5.08
N THR A 737 -1.09 26.79 -5.96
CA THR A 737 -2.56 26.88 -5.82
C THR A 737 -3.22 25.63 -6.41
N THR A 738 -3.32 24.58 -5.61
CA THR A 738 -3.71 23.23 -6.08
C THR A 738 -5.23 23.06 -6.24
N MET A 739 -6.06 23.87 -5.58
CA MET A 739 -7.53 23.75 -5.63
C MET A 739 -8.17 24.32 -6.90
N SER A 740 -7.44 25.09 -7.68
CA SER A 740 -7.98 25.62 -8.92
C SER A 740 -8.02 24.58 -10.02
N ILE A 741 -9.13 24.52 -10.76
CA ILE A 741 -9.37 23.61 -11.87
C ILE A 741 -9.51 24.44 -13.14
N ASN A 742 -8.61 24.22 -14.11
CA ASN A 742 -8.65 24.84 -15.43
C ASN A 742 -9.05 26.33 -15.41
N PRO A 743 -8.44 27.18 -14.58
CA PRO A 743 -8.82 28.58 -14.53
C PRO A 743 -8.36 29.27 -15.83
N PRO A 744 -9.01 30.40 -16.17
CA PRO A 744 -8.64 31.20 -17.34
C PRO A 744 -7.26 31.84 -17.22
N VAL A 745 -6.67 31.89 -16.03
CA VAL A 745 -5.30 32.38 -15.77
C VAL A 745 -4.38 31.17 -15.54
N PRO A 746 -3.11 31.19 -16.00
CA PRO A 746 -2.19 30.09 -15.76
C PRO A 746 -2.13 29.68 -14.28
N ASN A 747 -2.55 28.47 -13.98
CA ASN A 747 -2.41 27.86 -12.66
C ASN A 747 -1.07 27.20 -12.55
N TYR A 748 -0.54 27.16 -11.37
CA TYR A 748 0.57 26.35 -10.98
C TYR A 748 0.13 25.36 -9.89
N PRO A 749 0.41 24.08 -10.09
CA PRO A 749 1.03 23.44 -11.27
C PRO A 749 0.12 23.46 -12.52
N ARG A 750 0.78 23.47 -13.68
CA ARG A 750 0.09 23.38 -14.97
C ARG A 750 -0.28 21.94 -15.26
N TRP A 751 -1.38 21.74 -16.01
CA TRP A 751 -1.66 20.41 -16.55
C TRP A 751 -0.52 19.90 -17.45
N GLY A 752 -0.27 18.59 -17.37
CA GLY A 752 0.77 17.92 -18.16
C GLY A 752 2.11 17.79 -17.46
N THR A 753 2.27 18.33 -16.26
CA THR A 753 3.46 18.07 -15.45
C THR A 753 3.32 16.70 -14.79
N GLN A 754 4.22 15.79 -15.14
CA GLN A 754 4.30 14.45 -14.53
C GLN A 754 5.00 14.56 -13.17
N VAL A 755 4.72 13.61 -12.25
CA VAL A 755 5.48 13.49 -11.01
C VAL A 755 6.86 12.87 -11.34
N PRO A 756 7.97 13.58 -11.11
CA PRO A 756 9.28 13.01 -11.35
C PRO A 756 9.66 12.01 -10.24
N GLY A 757 10.43 11.00 -10.60
CA GLY A 757 11.03 10.10 -9.63
C GLY A 757 12.26 10.70 -8.94
N PRO A 758 12.71 10.13 -7.80
CA PRO A 758 13.87 10.62 -7.05
C PRO A 758 15.16 10.58 -7.88
N GLY A 759 15.94 11.65 -7.79
CA GLY A 759 17.33 11.70 -8.26
C GLY A 759 18.25 10.80 -7.46
N ARG A 760 19.55 10.94 -7.63
CA ARG A 760 20.53 10.11 -6.91
C ARG A 760 20.40 10.28 -5.40
N SER A 761 20.42 9.15 -4.68
CA SER A 761 20.43 9.10 -3.22
C SER A 761 21.53 8.15 -2.72
N LEU A 762 22.41 8.65 -1.86
CA LEU A 762 23.34 7.84 -1.10
C LEU A 762 22.64 7.44 0.19
N TYR A 763 22.78 6.20 0.64
CA TYR A 763 22.24 5.78 1.92
C TYR A 763 23.23 4.96 2.73
N ALA A 764 23.05 4.99 4.05
CA ALA A 764 23.73 4.13 5.01
C ALA A 764 22.76 3.75 6.13
N ALA A 765 22.87 2.51 6.60
CA ALA A 765 22.14 2.01 7.75
C ALA A 765 23.06 1.14 8.62
N VAL A 766 22.78 1.15 9.92
CA VAL A 766 23.49 0.32 10.91
C VAL A 766 22.43 -0.35 11.78
N THR A 767 22.57 -1.66 11.96
CA THR A 767 21.70 -2.48 12.81
C THR A 767 22.56 -3.26 13.79
N LEU A 768 22.22 -3.19 15.09
CA LEU A 768 22.84 -3.91 16.18
C LEU A 768 21.83 -4.90 16.77
N ALA A 769 22.13 -6.19 16.74
CA ALA A 769 21.35 -7.25 17.38
C ALA A 769 22.02 -7.72 18.68
N PHE A 770 21.26 -8.09 19.70
CA PHE A 770 21.74 -8.55 21.00
C PHE A 770 20.82 -9.61 21.62
#